data_c6b4a041d757de7d049b155c2eba0608
#
_entry.id   c6b4a041d757de7d049b155c2eba0608
#
_cell.length_a   1.000
_cell.length_b   1.000
_cell.length_c   1.000
_cell.angle_alpha   90.00
_cell.angle_beta   90.00
_cell.angle_gamma   90.00
#
_symmetry.space_group_name_H-M   'P 1'
#
loop_
_entity.id
_entity.type
_entity.pdbx_description
1 polymer ?
#
loop_
_entity_poly.entity_id
_entity_poly.type
_entity_poly.pdbx_seq_one_letter_code
_entity_poly.pdbx_strand_id
1 'polypeptide(L)'
;MNRIEAADYHEIVHATEPRLAPDGERVAFVRRTPEDEETTAATIHVVPVGGGEPRQFTAADGVDGQPRWSPDGEFLAFASTRGEDDRQQLWLLPTDGGEARRLTGVVGGIDDLEWSPNGERLLFTQRVTAADREDGRDRTVDPDYEPETPDPRVIDRMIYRAGTEYVDGRRSHVYVLEVEAALEGAVDPADGDDTGAAITRLTDGDDDYVGPTWGDAGTVYYATKAGDQPDDSVIYDLVEHDVETDERTEFTRTTGWIGGLDATADGRVAFEYTPEERLTLGQTELRVHDRETGTETTPTVPLDRTVDHKSTFEWDPEGESLYFTTPDTGSKVLWTVPADGSEEPTRVYGEDVTVESFSVGRDAVAVVQSEWDHPGDLFLTTRGGAETVRLTRLNDGFLADRAVRQPEEVWFESERTAVQGWVLTPPDFDPDETYPLVVEIHGGPHSQWTTAGTMWHEFQTLAARGYVVFWSNPRGSTGYGEDHMSAIERDWGDVTLTDVLAGIDAVCEREYVDEDELFVTGGSFGGFMTAWTVGHTDRFTAAVSQRGVYDLAGFYGSTDAFKLLEGDFGTTPWEEPEFLWKRSPVAHVPDVETPTLVVHSDQDYRTPANTAELFYLGLKKHGVDTRLVRYPREGHELSRSGEPGHVVDRIERIARWFDGYSSYCDAPPALERERDAGLSSAATADEADE
;
A
#
# COMPACT_ATOMS: atom_id res chain seq x y z
N MET A 1 12.31 11.14 28.99
CA MET A 1 11.87 10.22 27.93
C MET A 1 12.97 10.18 26.90
N ASN A 2 13.25 9.02 26.30
CA ASN A 2 14.19 8.88 25.22
C ASN A 2 13.61 9.50 23.95
N ARG A 3 14.45 9.94 23.04
CA ARG A 3 14.02 10.39 21.71
C ARG A 3 13.72 9.17 20.82
N ILE A 4 12.85 9.32 19.84
CA ILE A 4 12.66 8.33 18.79
C ILE A 4 13.90 8.34 17.89
N GLU A 5 14.42 7.15 17.57
CA GLU A 5 15.55 6.94 16.68
C GLU A 5 15.16 6.06 15.49
N ALA A 6 15.88 6.13 14.39
CA ALA A 6 15.58 5.30 13.21
C ALA A 6 15.63 3.81 13.55
N ALA A 7 16.58 3.37 14.39
CA ALA A 7 16.71 1.99 14.84
C ALA A 7 15.51 1.48 15.66
N ASP A 8 14.68 2.36 16.21
CA ASP A 8 13.47 2.00 16.93
C ASP A 8 12.44 1.29 16.01
N TYR A 9 12.61 1.35 14.68
CA TYR A 9 11.82 0.59 13.72
C TYR A 9 11.76 -0.91 14.05
N HIS A 10 12.86 -1.46 14.57
CA HIS A 10 12.92 -2.87 14.98
C HIS A 10 12.03 -3.22 16.18
N GLU A 11 11.58 -2.24 16.94
CA GLU A 11 10.67 -2.44 18.09
C GLU A 11 9.19 -2.20 17.76
N ILE A 12 8.89 -1.62 16.59
CA ILE A 12 7.53 -1.27 16.18
C ILE A 12 6.77 -2.52 15.73
N VAL A 13 5.58 -2.69 16.27
CA VAL A 13 4.65 -3.77 15.94
C VAL A 13 3.50 -3.20 15.12
N HIS A 14 3.25 -3.80 13.95
CA HIS A 14 2.10 -3.47 13.12
C HIS A 14 1.02 -4.55 13.23
N ALA A 15 -0.24 -4.13 13.33
CA ALA A 15 -1.42 -4.98 13.17
C ALA A 15 -2.00 -4.76 11.77
N THR A 16 -2.37 -5.85 11.11
CA THR A 16 -3.02 -5.79 9.79
C THR A 16 -4.09 -6.88 9.70
N GLU A 17 -4.95 -6.78 8.70
CA GLU A 17 -5.90 -7.83 8.32
C GLU A 17 -6.81 -8.33 9.47
N PRO A 18 -7.54 -7.45 10.16
CA PRO A 18 -8.46 -7.87 11.20
C PRO A 18 -9.58 -8.71 10.59
N ARG A 19 -10.00 -9.75 11.30
CA ARG A 19 -11.16 -10.59 10.91
C ARG A 19 -11.96 -10.93 12.14
N LEU A 20 -13.18 -10.40 12.21
CA LEU A 20 -14.13 -10.71 13.28
C LEU A 20 -14.64 -12.13 13.09
N ALA A 21 -14.61 -12.94 14.14
CA ALA A 21 -15.11 -14.31 14.07
C ALA A 21 -16.64 -14.33 13.90
N PRO A 22 -17.23 -15.38 13.28
CA PRO A 22 -18.66 -15.47 13.06
C PRO A 22 -19.52 -15.43 14.33
N ASP A 23 -18.94 -15.87 15.46
CA ASP A 23 -19.57 -15.80 16.80
C ASP A 23 -19.60 -14.38 17.37
N GLY A 24 -18.83 -13.42 16.78
CA GLY A 24 -18.70 -12.05 17.26
C GLY A 24 -17.90 -11.91 18.56
N GLU A 25 -17.23 -12.95 19.04
CA GLU A 25 -16.54 -12.94 20.35
C GLU A 25 -15.03 -12.73 20.24
N ARG A 26 -14.45 -12.88 19.05
CA ARG A 26 -13.01 -12.86 18.82
C ARG A 26 -12.66 -12.12 17.54
N VAL A 27 -11.47 -11.49 17.50
CA VAL A 27 -10.87 -10.90 16.30
C VAL A 27 -9.53 -11.58 16.03
N ALA A 28 -9.36 -12.18 14.85
CA ALA A 28 -8.05 -12.59 14.34
C ALA A 28 -7.40 -11.40 13.64
N PHE A 29 -6.08 -11.29 13.71
CA PHE A 29 -5.31 -10.28 12.99
C PHE A 29 -3.88 -10.77 12.75
N VAL A 30 -3.22 -10.20 11.76
CA VAL A 30 -1.80 -10.44 11.49
C VAL A 30 -0.98 -9.44 12.30
N ARG A 31 -0.06 -9.96 13.11
CA ARG A 31 0.95 -9.19 13.82
C ARG A 31 2.26 -9.26 13.06
N ARG A 32 2.75 -8.11 12.60
CA ARG A 32 4.01 -7.97 11.88
C ARG A 32 5.04 -7.29 12.77
N THR A 33 6.24 -7.87 12.82
CA THR A 33 7.34 -7.37 13.65
C THR A 33 8.66 -7.62 12.92
N PRO A 34 9.55 -6.64 12.77
CA PRO A 34 10.91 -6.89 12.31
C PRO A 34 11.58 -7.96 13.19
N GLU A 35 12.18 -8.97 12.57
CA GLU A 35 12.86 -10.06 13.26
C GLU A 35 14.38 -9.81 13.30
N ASP A 36 14.90 -9.35 12.17
CA ASP A 36 16.30 -8.96 12.02
C ASP A 36 16.43 -7.82 10.97
N GLU A 37 17.63 -7.60 10.42
CA GLU A 37 17.90 -6.55 9.42
C GLU A 37 17.27 -6.84 8.05
N GLU A 38 16.97 -8.09 7.72
CA GLU A 38 16.50 -8.52 6.41
C GLU A 38 15.04 -8.99 6.43
N THR A 39 14.54 -9.46 7.57
CA THR A 39 13.28 -10.18 7.66
C THR A 39 12.27 -9.54 8.61
N THR A 40 11.00 -9.66 8.24
CA THR A 40 9.84 -9.30 9.06
C THR A 40 8.99 -10.53 9.31
N ALA A 41 8.85 -10.94 10.57
CA ALA A 41 7.94 -12.00 10.96
C ALA A 41 6.48 -11.50 10.87
N ALA A 42 5.60 -12.35 10.34
CA ALA A 42 4.16 -12.13 10.36
C ALA A 42 3.46 -13.36 10.91
N THR A 43 2.71 -13.19 11.99
CA THR A 43 2.02 -14.28 12.70
C THR A 43 0.57 -13.90 13.01
N ILE A 44 -0.32 -14.90 13.03
CA ILE A 44 -1.73 -14.65 13.32
C ILE A 44 -1.95 -14.71 14.83
N HIS A 45 -2.58 -13.66 15.33
CA HIS A 45 -3.00 -13.52 16.74
C HIS A 45 -4.53 -13.40 16.81
N VAL A 46 -5.07 -13.78 17.96
CA VAL A 46 -6.52 -13.67 18.26
C VAL A 46 -6.71 -12.96 19.58
N VAL A 47 -7.60 -11.96 19.60
CA VAL A 47 -7.97 -11.21 20.80
C VAL A 47 -9.48 -11.31 21.05
N PRO A 48 -9.93 -11.47 22.30
CA PRO A 48 -11.36 -11.40 22.63
C PRO A 48 -11.93 -9.99 22.42
N VAL A 49 -13.17 -9.87 21.97
CA VAL A 49 -13.85 -8.57 21.80
C VAL A 49 -14.05 -7.81 23.11
N GLY A 50 -14.00 -8.50 24.25
CA GLY A 50 -13.97 -7.89 25.58
C GLY A 50 -12.62 -7.30 25.98
N GLY A 51 -11.62 -7.36 25.09
CA GLY A 51 -10.23 -6.96 25.35
C GLY A 51 -9.44 -8.03 26.11
N GLY A 52 -8.13 -7.82 26.24
CA GLY A 52 -7.20 -8.73 26.91
C GLY A 52 -5.90 -8.87 26.14
N GLU A 53 -5.01 -9.75 26.61
CA GLU A 53 -3.76 -10.05 25.91
C GLU A 53 -4.05 -10.87 24.64
N PRO A 54 -3.59 -10.44 23.46
CA PRO A 54 -3.71 -11.22 22.23
C PRO A 54 -2.99 -12.57 22.36
N ARG A 55 -3.67 -13.63 21.96
CA ARG A 55 -3.09 -14.97 21.95
C ARG A 55 -2.53 -15.27 20.56
N GLN A 56 -1.27 -15.67 20.49
CA GLN A 56 -0.64 -16.15 19.28
C GLN A 56 -1.26 -17.49 18.85
N PHE A 57 -1.72 -17.57 17.61
CA PHE A 57 -2.34 -18.76 17.01
C PHE A 57 -1.38 -19.51 16.10
N THR A 58 -0.48 -18.81 15.43
CA THR A 58 0.54 -19.41 14.55
C THR A 58 1.93 -19.05 15.06
N ALA A 59 2.88 -20.00 15.01
CA ALA A 59 4.20 -19.84 15.61
C ALA A 59 5.34 -20.48 14.78
N ALA A 60 5.08 -20.91 13.54
CA ALA A 60 6.12 -21.43 12.66
C ALA A 60 6.90 -20.28 12.00
N ASP A 61 8.13 -20.54 11.59
CA ASP A 61 8.93 -19.61 10.79
C ASP A 61 8.24 -19.36 9.44
N GLY A 62 8.30 -18.14 8.94
CA GLY A 62 7.67 -17.69 7.70
C GLY A 62 6.67 -16.55 7.90
N VAL A 63 6.02 -16.15 6.83
CA VAL A 63 5.03 -15.05 6.80
C VAL A 63 3.62 -15.65 6.70
N ASP A 64 2.81 -15.44 7.71
CA ASP A 64 1.40 -15.80 7.72
C ASP A 64 0.53 -14.57 7.39
N GLY A 65 -0.47 -14.75 6.54
CA GLY A 65 -1.39 -13.68 6.13
C GLY A 65 -2.76 -14.22 5.72
N GLN A 66 -3.67 -13.32 5.36
CA GLN A 66 -5.01 -13.62 4.89
C GLN A 66 -5.82 -14.54 5.84
N PRO A 67 -5.91 -14.26 7.16
CA PRO A 67 -6.71 -15.10 8.05
C PRO A 67 -8.19 -15.05 7.64
N ARG A 68 -8.84 -16.22 7.56
CA ARG A 68 -10.26 -16.36 7.21
C ARG A 68 -10.90 -17.40 8.11
N TRP A 69 -11.85 -16.96 8.95
CA TRP A 69 -12.66 -17.88 9.75
C TRP A 69 -13.59 -18.70 8.86
N SER A 70 -13.71 -19.99 9.11
CA SER A 70 -14.81 -20.77 8.53
C SER A 70 -16.16 -20.22 9.01
N PRO A 71 -17.26 -20.36 8.23
CA PRO A 71 -18.57 -19.82 8.61
C PRO A 71 -19.12 -20.32 9.95
N ASP A 72 -18.73 -21.53 10.36
CA ASP A 72 -19.04 -22.11 11.68
C ASP A 72 -18.07 -21.71 12.81
N GLY A 73 -16.93 -21.06 12.45
CA GLY A 73 -15.88 -20.66 13.39
C GLY A 73 -15.00 -21.80 13.91
N GLU A 74 -15.14 -23.03 13.39
CA GLU A 74 -14.34 -24.19 13.83
C GLU A 74 -12.92 -24.16 13.28
N PHE A 75 -12.69 -23.50 12.16
CA PHE A 75 -11.40 -23.40 11.51
C PHE A 75 -10.99 -21.95 11.20
N LEU A 76 -9.68 -21.75 11.11
CA LEU A 76 -9.05 -20.55 10.55
C LEU A 76 -8.19 -20.98 9.35
N ALA A 77 -8.57 -20.58 8.14
CA ALA A 77 -7.76 -20.72 6.95
C ALA A 77 -6.82 -19.52 6.83
N PHE A 78 -5.62 -19.72 6.27
CA PHE A 78 -4.63 -18.66 6.06
C PHE A 78 -3.61 -19.03 5.01
N ALA A 79 -3.00 -18.03 4.39
CA ALA A 79 -1.87 -18.18 3.48
C ALA A 79 -0.55 -18.11 4.28
N SER A 80 0.44 -18.95 3.96
CA SER A 80 1.71 -18.98 4.68
C SER A 80 2.87 -19.43 3.80
N THR A 81 4.04 -18.81 4.00
CA THR A 81 5.33 -19.23 3.41
C THR A 81 6.10 -20.21 4.27
N ARG A 82 5.51 -20.72 5.37
CA ARG A 82 6.16 -21.71 6.24
C ARG A 82 6.51 -22.97 5.48
N GLY A 83 7.66 -23.55 5.78
CA GLY A 83 8.15 -24.76 5.15
C GLY A 83 9.41 -24.51 4.32
N GLU A 84 9.76 -25.45 3.42
CA GLU A 84 11.01 -25.42 2.66
C GLU A 84 10.91 -24.64 1.33
N ASP A 85 9.69 -24.27 0.92
CA ASP A 85 9.46 -23.62 -0.36
C ASP A 85 8.88 -22.21 -0.20
N ASP A 86 9.55 -21.16 -0.13
CA ASP A 86 9.14 -19.77 0.11
C ASP A 86 7.83 -19.29 -0.59
N ARG A 87 7.04 -20.20 -1.17
CA ARG A 87 5.75 -19.95 -1.83
C ARG A 87 4.63 -19.96 -0.82
N GLN A 88 3.76 -18.97 -0.88
CA GLN A 88 2.54 -18.97 -0.06
C GLN A 88 1.66 -20.17 -0.39
N GLN A 89 1.35 -20.96 0.63
CA GLN A 89 0.46 -22.10 0.55
C GLN A 89 -0.74 -21.90 1.49
N LEU A 90 -1.83 -22.60 1.20
CA LEU A 90 -3.02 -22.59 2.02
C LEU A 90 -2.88 -23.54 3.21
N TRP A 91 -3.15 -23.04 4.39
CA TRP A 91 -3.11 -23.77 5.65
C TRP A 91 -4.44 -23.66 6.39
N LEU A 92 -4.76 -24.67 7.17
CA LEU A 92 -5.99 -24.74 7.98
C LEU A 92 -5.63 -25.06 9.44
N LEU A 93 -6.11 -24.23 10.36
CA LEU A 93 -5.89 -24.39 11.81
C LEU A 93 -7.23 -24.60 12.53
N PRO A 94 -7.43 -25.66 13.33
CA PRO A 94 -8.58 -25.80 14.22
C PRO A 94 -8.55 -24.73 15.32
N THR A 95 -9.68 -24.06 15.56
CA THR A 95 -9.73 -22.91 16.50
C THR A 95 -9.84 -23.29 17.97
N ASP A 96 -10.21 -24.55 18.27
CA ASP A 96 -10.25 -25.11 19.61
C ASP A 96 -8.88 -25.71 20.08
N GLY A 97 -7.90 -25.75 19.17
CA GLY A 97 -6.55 -26.24 19.38
C GLY A 97 -6.17 -27.39 18.46
N GLY A 98 -4.89 -27.54 18.22
CA GLY A 98 -4.33 -28.52 17.29
C GLY A 98 -3.18 -27.91 16.50
N GLU A 99 -2.70 -28.64 15.50
CA GLU A 99 -1.67 -28.18 14.58
C GLU A 99 -2.29 -27.73 13.26
N ALA A 100 -1.71 -26.70 12.64
CA ALA A 100 -2.08 -26.27 11.32
C ALA A 100 -1.72 -27.36 10.28
N ARG A 101 -2.63 -27.58 9.32
CA ARG A 101 -2.43 -28.52 8.20
C ARG A 101 -2.28 -27.78 6.91
N ARG A 102 -1.29 -28.14 6.11
CA ARG A 102 -1.13 -27.65 4.74
C ARG A 102 -2.18 -28.31 3.83
N LEU A 103 -2.92 -27.47 3.08
CA LEU A 103 -3.94 -27.94 2.14
C LEU A 103 -3.52 -27.89 0.68
N THR A 104 -2.46 -27.14 0.34
CA THR A 104 -2.01 -26.97 -1.04
C THR A 104 -0.50 -27.17 -1.20
N GLY A 105 -0.10 -27.56 -2.41
CA GLY A 105 1.29 -27.56 -2.85
C GLY A 105 1.34 -27.03 -4.29
N VAL A 106 0.99 -25.74 -4.48
CA VAL A 106 0.85 -25.10 -5.80
C VAL A 106 2.04 -24.24 -6.15
N VAL A 107 2.30 -24.03 -7.45
CA VAL A 107 3.49 -23.32 -7.94
C VAL A 107 3.36 -21.79 -7.87
N GLY A 108 2.13 -21.26 -7.99
CA GLY A 108 1.88 -19.81 -8.17
C GLY A 108 1.67 -19.01 -6.89
N GLY A 109 1.70 -19.67 -5.71
CA GLY A 109 1.31 -19.05 -4.44
C GLY A 109 -0.22 -18.91 -4.28
N ILE A 110 -0.67 -18.44 -3.12
CA ILE A 110 -2.08 -18.25 -2.80
C ILE A 110 -2.36 -16.77 -2.57
N ASP A 111 -3.38 -16.23 -3.23
CA ASP A 111 -3.92 -14.90 -3.00
C ASP A 111 -5.46 -14.93 -3.03
N ASP A 112 -6.14 -13.83 -2.63
CA ASP A 112 -7.60 -13.67 -2.66
C ASP A 112 -8.38 -14.81 -1.96
N LEU A 113 -7.92 -15.21 -0.75
CA LEU A 113 -8.48 -16.33 -0.01
C LEU A 113 -9.88 -16.03 0.56
N GLU A 114 -10.87 -16.87 0.25
CA GLU A 114 -12.24 -16.73 0.75
C GLU A 114 -12.93 -18.10 0.97
N TRP A 115 -13.73 -18.21 2.04
CA TRP A 115 -14.59 -19.38 2.27
C TRP A 115 -15.88 -19.30 1.48
N SER A 116 -16.34 -20.44 0.96
CA SER A 116 -17.74 -20.56 0.50
C SER A 116 -18.69 -20.37 1.67
N PRO A 117 -19.89 -19.80 1.45
CA PRO A 117 -20.86 -19.54 2.52
C PRO A 117 -21.29 -20.78 3.35
N ASN A 118 -21.20 -21.98 2.77
CA ASN A 118 -21.50 -23.24 3.46
C ASN A 118 -20.29 -23.87 4.17
N GLY A 119 -19.07 -23.28 4.04
CA GLY A 119 -17.84 -23.77 4.67
C GLY A 119 -17.25 -25.04 4.05
N GLU A 120 -17.69 -25.49 2.90
CA GLU A 120 -17.22 -26.72 2.26
C GLU A 120 -16.03 -26.48 1.34
N ARG A 121 -15.86 -25.23 0.84
CA ARG A 121 -14.89 -24.86 -0.18
C ARG A 121 -14.10 -23.61 0.20
N LEU A 122 -12.89 -23.50 -0.39
CA LEU A 122 -12.06 -22.30 -0.35
C LEU A 122 -11.79 -21.82 -1.78
N LEU A 123 -12.03 -20.54 -2.02
CA LEU A 123 -11.71 -19.81 -3.24
C LEU A 123 -10.34 -19.17 -3.06
N PHE A 124 -9.52 -19.14 -4.13
CA PHE A 124 -8.26 -18.43 -4.14
C PHE A 124 -7.81 -18.13 -5.58
N THR A 125 -6.87 -17.21 -5.72
CA THR A 125 -6.13 -17.01 -6.97
C THR A 125 -4.68 -17.47 -6.84
N GLN A 126 -4.05 -17.75 -7.97
CA GLN A 126 -2.61 -17.91 -8.10
C GLN A 126 -2.13 -17.44 -9.47
N ARG A 127 -0.86 -17.01 -9.54
CA ARG A 127 -0.21 -16.59 -10.79
C ARG A 127 0.62 -17.70 -11.39
N VAL A 128 0.21 -18.21 -12.57
CA VAL A 128 0.82 -19.36 -13.21
C VAL A 128 1.02 -19.16 -14.70
N THR A 129 2.01 -19.83 -15.27
CA THR A 129 2.24 -19.88 -16.71
C THR A 129 1.29 -20.88 -17.40
N ALA A 130 1.16 -20.80 -18.73
CA ALA A 130 0.46 -21.82 -19.50
C ALA A 130 1.09 -23.21 -19.33
N ALA A 131 2.42 -23.30 -19.25
CA ALA A 131 3.14 -24.54 -19.03
C ALA A 131 2.86 -25.15 -17.64
N ASP A 132 2.74 -24.33 -16.60
CA ASP A 132 2.37 -24.81 -15.27
C ASP A 132 0.98 -25.44 -15.26
N ARG A 133 0.03 -24.84 -16.00
CA ARG A 133 -1.34 -25.36 -16.15
C ARG A 133 -1.39 -26.64 -16.98
N GLU A 134 -0.61 -26.71 -18.07
CA GLU A 134 -0.53 -27.92 -18.92
C GLU A 134 0.08 -29.10 -18.16
N ASP A 135 1.11 -28.85 -17.35
CA ASP A 135 1.81 -29.87 -16.57
C ASP A 135 1.15 -30.16 -15.21
N GLY A 136 0.09 -29.42 -14.84
CA GLY A 136 -0.66 -29.59 -13.60
C GLY A 136 0.05 -29.07 -12.34
N ARG A 137 1.15 -28.31 -12.48
CA ARG A 137 1.88 -27.71 -11.35
C ARG A 137 1.05 -26.63 -10.61
N ASP A 138 0.05 -26.10 -11.27
CA ASP A 138 -0.96 -25.20 -10.67
C ASP A 138 -1.87 -25.91 -9.64
N ARG A 139 -1.82 -27.23 -9.55
CA ARG A 139 -2.58 -28.03 -8.58
C ARG A 139 -1.69 -28.81 -7.64
N THR A 140 -0.57 -29.30 -8.14
CA THR A 140 0.44 -30.01 -7.35
C THR A 140 1.82 -29.83 -7.97
N VAL A 141 2.79 -29.38 -7.17
CA VAL A 141 4.17 -29.22 -7.59
C VAL A 141 5.11 -29.86 -6.56
N ASP A 142 6.21 -30.44 -7.05
CA ASP A 142 7.29 -30.93 -6.20
C ASP A 142 7.84 -29.76 -5.36
N PRO A 143 8.01 -29.93 -4.03
CA PRO A 143 8.59 -28.89 -3.19
C PRO A 143 9.97 -28.40 -3.67
N ASP A 144 10.77 -29.30 -4.25
CA ASP A 144 12.10 -28.98 -4.80
C ASP A 144 12.06 -28.35 -6.20
N TYR A 145 10.86 -28.13 -6.78
CA TYR A 145 10.71 -27.51 -8.09
C TYR A 145 11.05 -26.01 -8.05
N GLU A 146 12.06 -25.62 -8.80
CA GLU A 146 12.40 -24.22 -9.04
C GLU A 146 11.94 -23.80 -10.45
N PRO A 147 11.13 -22.73 -10.60
CA PRO A 147 10.77 -22.20 -11.90
C PRO A 147 12.01 -21.74 -12.68
N GLU A 148 12.14 -22.17 -13.92
CA GLU A 148 13.23 -21.70 -14.77
C GLU A 148 13.05 -20.22 -15.11
N THR A 149 14.11 -19.42 -14.92
CA THR A 149 14.15 -18.06 -15.44
C THR A 149 14.35 -18.11 -16.94
N PRO A 150 13.47 -17.48 -17.76
CA PRO A 150 13.61 -17.47 -19.19
C PRO A 150 14.96 -16.89 -19.66
N ASP A 151 15.68 -17.59 -20.55
CA ASP A 151 16.97 -17.19 -21.13
C ASP A 151 17.02 -17.44 -22.65
N PRO A 152 16.83 -16.43 -23.51
CA PRO A 152 16.49 -15.04 -23.18
C PRO A 152 15.01 -14.85 -22.80
N ARG A 153 14.68 -13.77 -22.09
CA ARG A 153 13.30 -13.30 -22.00
C ARG A 153 12.82 -12.75 -23.32
N VAL A 154 11.68 -13.23 -23.80
CA VAL A 154 10.98 -12.71 -24.97
C VAL A 154 9.72 -12.01 -24.47
N ILE A 155 9.59 -10.74 -24.78
CA ILE A 155 8.51 -9.87 -24.27
C ILE A 155 7.63 -9.47 -25.45
N ASP A 156 6.34 -9.79 -25.35
CA ASP A 156 5.30 -9.51 -26.34
C ASP A 156 4.06 -8.82 -25.74
N ARG A 157 4.07 -8.56 -24.42
CA ARG A 157 3.02 -7.85 -23.70
C ARG A 157 3.52 -6.49 -23.20
N MET A 158 2.63 -5.50 -23.05
CA MET A 158 2.96 -4.16 -22.55
C MET A 158 3.34 -4.18 -21.08
N ILE A 159 2.60 -4.93 -20.25
CA ILE A 159 2.91 -5.14 -18.84
C ILE A 159 3.67 -6.46 -18.71
N TYR A 160 4.97 -6.37 -18.57
CA TYR A 160 5.87 -7.52 -18.44
C TYR A 160 6.65 -7.54 -17.12
N ARG A 161 6.49 -6.47 -16.33
CA ARG A 161 7.03 -6.31 -14.97
C ARG A 161 5.93 -5.74 -14.10
N ALA A 162 5.90 -6.10 -12.83
CA ALA A 162 5.00 -5.56 -11.83
C ALA A 162 5.62 -5.68 -10.44
N GLY A 163 5.46 -4.65 -9.62
CA GLY A 163 6.06 -4.63 -8.27
C GLY A 163 7.58 -4.72 -8.32
N THR A 164 8.13 -5.87 -7.95
CA THR A 164 9.58 -6.16 -7.95
C THR A 164 9.99 -7.24 -8.94
N GLU A 165 9.05 -7.82 -9.71
CA GLU A 165 9.27 -9.00 -10.51
C GLU A 165 8.98 -8.83 -12.00
N TYR A 166 9.54 -9.73 -12.81
CA TYR A 166 9.09 -9.98 -14.17
C TYR A 166 7.89 -10.92 -14.16
N VAL A 167 6.88 -10.61 -14.96
CA VAL A 167 5.66 -11.41 -15.08
C VAL A 167 5.94 -12.78 -15.73
N ASP A 168 6.85 -12.84 -16.70
CA ASP A 168 7.34 -14.06 -17.38
C ASP A 168 6.21 -15.00 -17.86
N GLY A 169 5.12 -14.42 -18.40
CA GLY A 169 3.96 -15.14 -18.91
C GLY A 169 3.00 -15.71 -17.85
N ARG A 170 3.22 -15.40 -16.57
CA ARG A 170 2.27 -15.75 -15.51
C ARG A 170 1.00 -14.91 -15.62
N ARG A 171 -0.15 -15.55 -15.37
CA ARG A 171 -1.48 -14.91 -15.31
C ARG A 171 -2.19 -15.33 -14.05
N SER A 172 -3.01 -14.43 -13.51
CA SER A 172 -3.86 -14.71 -12.36
C SER A 172 -5.05 -15.57 -12.79
N HIS A 173 -5.21 -16.72 -12.17
CA HIS A 173 -6.32 -17.64 -12.40
C HIS A 173 -7.06 -17.95 -11.10
N VAL A 174 -8.35 -18.27 -11.22
CA VAL A 174 -9.27 -18.55 -10.10
C VAL A 174 -9.36 -20.06 -9.87
N TYR A 175 -9.27 -20.47 -8.61
CA TYR A 175 -9.29 -21.86 -8.15
C TYR A 175 -10.26 -22.03 -6.99
N VAL A 176 -10.81 -23.25 -6.89
CA VAL A 176 -11.61 -23.72 -5.76
C VAL A 176 -11.01 -24.99 -5.20
N LEU A 177 -10.91 -25.08 -3.87
CA LEU A 177 -10.45 -26.24 -3.13
C LEU A 177 -11.61 -26.82 -2.33
N GLU A 178 -11.86 -28.14 -2.46
CA GLU A 178 -12.79 -28.92 -1.63
C GLU A 178 -12.10 -29.28 -0.31
N VAL A 179 -12.58 -28.69 0.81
CA VAL A 179 -11.87 -28.77 2.10
C VAL A 179 -11.84 -30.19 2.67
N GLU A 180 -12.96 -30.94 2.63
CA GLU A 180 -13.00 -32.30 3.14
C GLU A 180 -12.06 -33.21 2.36
N ALA A 181 -12.05 -33.12 1.02
CA ALA A 181 -11.16 -33.88 0.16
C ALA A 181 -9.68 -33.54 0.39
N ALA A 182 -9.36 -32.27 0.59
CA ALA A 182 -8.01 -31.82 0.92
C ALA A 182 -7.54 -32.34 2.29
N LEU A 183 -8.42 -32.35 3.29
CA LEU A 183 -8.12 -32.91 4.61
C LEU A 183 -7.94 -34.43 4.60
N GLU A 184 -8.68 -35.16 3.77
CA GLU A 184 -8.50 -36.61 3.59
C GLU A 184 -7.20 -36.94 2.85
N GLY A 185 -6.80 -36.12 1.87
CA GLY A 185 -5.54 -36.24 1.13
C GLY A 185 -4.32 -35.70 1.87
N ALA A 186 -4.50 -34.92 2.91
CA ALA A 186 -3.42 -34.30 3.70
C ALA A 186 -2.75 -35.31 4.64
N VAL A 187 -2.07 -36.30 4.10
CA VAL A 187 -1.13 -37.16 4.83
C VAL A 187 0.27 -36.58 4.61
N ASP A 188 1.05 -36.45 5.67
CA ASP A 188 2.41 -35.94 5.84
C ASP A 188 3.07 -35.30 4.58
N PRO A 189 3.45 -34.02 4.58
CA PRO A 189 4.09 -33.33 3.45
C PRO A 189 5.34 -34.04 2.90
N ALA A 190 5.94 -34.95 3.68
CA ALA A 190 7.10 -35.75 3.28
C ALA A 190 6.78 -36.91 2.32
N ASP A 191 5.51 -37.31 2.17
CA ASP A 191 5.13 -38.50 1.40
C ASP A 191 4.59 -38.21 -0.01
N GLY A 192 4.53 -36.92 -0.45
CA GLY A 192 4.17 -36.53 -1.83
C GLY A 192 2.71 -36.79 -2.19
N ASP A 193 1.79 -36.65 -1.25
CA ASP A 193 0.39 -36.94 -1.48
C ASP A 193 -0.33 -35.91 -2.34
N ASP A 194 -1.26 -36.38 -3.17
CA ASP A 194 -1.97 -35.68 -4.22
C ASP A 194 -3.11 -34.80 -3.66
N THR A 195 -2.77 -33.71 -2.95
CA THR A 195 -3.73 -32.68 -2.58
C THR A 195 -4.30 -31.97 -3.82
N GLY A 196 -3.65 -32.08 -4.96
CA GLY A 196 -4.06 -31.51 -6.24
C GLY A 196 -5.41 -32.05 -6.75
N ALA A 197 -5.83 -33.23 -6.33
CA ALA A 197 -7.15 -33.79 -6.69
C ALA A 197 -8.33 -33.02 -6.08
N ALA A 198 -8.09 -32.28 -4.97
CA ALA A 198 -9.09 -31.43 -4.32
C ALA A 198 -9.21 -30.03 -4.93
N ILE A 199 -8.30 -29.66 -5.87
CA ILE A 199 -8.23 -28.34 -6.47
C ILE A 199 -8.85 -28.36 -7.88
N THR A 200 -9.81 -27.49 -8.10
CA THR A 200 -10.41 -27.22 -9.42
C THR A 200 -10.03 -25.83 -9.90
N ARG A 201 -9.44 -25.74 -11.12
CA ARG A 201 -9.21 -24.44 -11.78
C ARG A 201 -10.49 -24.02 -12.50
N LEU A 202 -11.02 -22.85 -12.17
CA LEU A 202 -12.23 -22.29 -12.77
C LEU A 202 -11.94 -21.52 -14.07
N THR A 203 -10.75 -20.99 -14.27
CA THR A 203 -10.43 -20.10 -15.40
C THR A 203 -9.21 -20.61 -16.19
N ASP A 204 -9.10 -20.25 -17.46
CA ASP A 204 -8.00 -20.62 -18.35
C ASP A 204 -7.76 -19.54 -19.40
N GLY A 205 -6.69 -19.65 -20.18
CA GLY A 205 -6.34 -18.67 -21.22
C GLY A 205 -5.14 -17.79 -20.86
N ASP A 206 -4.96 -16.71 -21.62
CA ASP A 206 -3.85 -15.73 -21.43
C ASP A 206 -4.36 -14.40 -20.87
N ASP A 207 -5.42 -14.44 -20.08
CA ASP A 207 -6.02 -13.29 -19.41
C ASP A 207 -5.78 -13.37 -17.90
N ASP A 208 -5.78 -12.20 -17.25
CA ASP A 208 -5.79 -12.07 -15.80
C ASP A 208 -7.25 -12.00 -15.31
N TYR A 209 -7.55 -12.75 -14.26
CA TYR A 209 -8.84 -12.76 -13.57
C TYR A 209 -8.65 -12.12 -12.20
N VAL A 210 -9.54 -11.18 -11.86
CA VAL A 210 -9.38 -10.31 -10.69
C VAL A 210 -10.63 -10.29 -9.82
N GLY A 211 -10.42 -10.09 -8.51
CA GLY A 211 -11.46 -9.91 -7.51
C GLY A 211 -12.46 -11.07 -7.43
N PRO A 212 -12.05 -12.36 -7.43
CA PRO A 212 -13.02 -13.43 -7.31
C PRO A 212 -13.66 -13.40 -5.92
N THR A 213 -14.98 -13.63 -5.88
CA THR A 213 -15.76 -13.69 -4.65
C THR A 213 -16.91 -14.68 -4.76
N TRP A 214 -17.33 -15.25 -3.63
CA TRP A 214 -18.52 -16.09 -3.58
C TRP A 214 -19.80 -15.25 -3.59
N GLY A 215 -20.79 -15.70 -4.37
CA GLY A 215 -22.17 -15.31 -4.15
C GLY A 215 -22.84 -16.28 -3.16
N ASP A 216 -23.49 -17.32 -3.70
CA ASP A 216 -23.94 -18.47 -2.90
C ASP A 216 -22.87 -19.58 -2.87
N ALA A 217 -23.19 -20.73 -2.27
CA ALA A 217 -22.24 -21.84 -2.15
C ALA A 217 -21.85 -22.52 -3.50
N GLY A 218 -22.54 -22.21 -4.58
CA GLY A 218 -22.33 -22.78 -5.93
C GLY A 218 -21.88 -21.75 -6.96
N THR A 219 -21.86 -20.45 -6.64
CA THR A 219 -21.65 -19.36 -7.60
C THR A 219 -20.45 -18.51 -7.21
N VAL A 220 -19.52 -18.32 -8.14
CA VAL A 220 -18.35 -17.41 -8.01
C VAL A 220 -18.47 -16.27 -9.03
N TYR A 221 -18.21 -15.04 -8.58
CA TYR A 221 -18.10 -13.86 -9.43
C TYR A 221 -16.64 -13.45 -9.57
N TYR A 222 -16.24 -12.94 -10.74
CA TYR A 222 -14.94 -12.36 -11.00
C TYR A 222 -14.98 -11.43 -12.20
N ALA A 223 -13.94 -10.60 -12.36
CA ALA A 223 -13.78 -9.77 -13.55
C ALA A 223 -12.57 -10.23 -14.38
N THR A 224 -12.65 -10.01 -15.70
CA THR A 224 -11.54 -10.22 -16.62
C THR A 224 -11.46 -9.10 -17.64
N LYS A 225 -10.24 -8.73 -18.04
CA LYS A 225 -10.09 -7.71 -19.08
C LYS A 225 -10.53 -8.23 -20.44
N ALA A 226 -11.34 -7.44 -21.14
CA ALA A 226 -11.85 -7.76 -22.44
C ALA A 226 -11.14 -6.96 -23.54
N GLY A 227 -10.97 -7.56 -24.73
CA GLY A 227 -10.46 -6.91 -25.93
C GLY A 227 -9.13 -7.45 -26.42
N ASP A 228 -8.71 -6.96 -27.60
CA ASP A 228 -7.51 -7.42 -28.32
C ASP A 228 -6.18 -6.97 -27.66
N GLN A 229 -6.23 -5.96 -26.78
CA GLN A 229 -5.08 -5.38 -26.08
C GLN A 229 -5.41 -5.26 -24.58
N PRO A 230 -5.42 -6.38 -23.84
CA PRO A 230 -5.87 -6.36 -22.43
C PRO A 230 -5.00 -5.49 -21.51
N ASP A 231 -3.69 -5.36 -21.79
CA ASP A 231 -2.81 -4.50 -20.99
C ASP A 231 -3.09 -3.00 -21.18
N ASP A 232 -3.61 -2.61 -22.34
CA ASP A 232 -3.96 -1.22 -22.69
C ASP A 232 -5.45 -0.91 -22.47
N SER A 233 -6.25 -1.95 -22.28
CA SER A 233 -7.70 -1.84 -22.09
C SER A 233 -8.06 -1.58 -20.63
N VAL A 234 -9.13 -0.81 -20.40
CA VAL A 234 -9.88 -0.70 -19.16
C VAL A 234 -11.32 -1.20 -19.33
N ILE A 235 -11.54 -2.09 -20.31
CA ILE A 235 -12.80 -2.76 -20.53
C ILE A 235 -12.76 -4.10 -19.78
N TYR A 236 -13.77 -4.33 -18.94
CA TYR A 236 -13.89 -5.55 -18.15
C TYR A 236 -15.23 -6.23 -18.41
N ASP A 237 -15.19 -7.54 -18.55
CA ASP A 237 -16.33 -8.42 -18.44
C ASP A 237 -16.45 -8.92 -17.01
N LEU A 238 -17.62 -8.75 -16.40
CA LEU A 238 -17.96 -9.36 -15.12
C LEU A 238 -18.68 -10.67 -15.38
N VAL A 239 -18.19 -11.72 -14.76
CA VAL A 239 -18.59 -13.11 -15.03
C VAL A 239 -19.16 -13.74 -13.78
N GLU A 240 -20.30 -14.42 -13.96
CA GLU A 240 -20.88 -15.36 -13.01
C GLU A 240 -20.48 -16.78 -13.45
N HIS A 241 -19.97 -17.57 -12.53
CA HIS A 241 -19.51 -18.92 -12.77
C HIS A 241 -20.16 -19.90 -11.80
N ASP A 242 -20.98 -20.82 -12.30
CA ASP A 242 -21.53 -21.94 -11.54
C ASP A 242 -20.46 -23.03 -11.41
N VAL A 243 -19.97 -23.27 -10.20
CA VAL A 243 -18.85 -24.20 -9.94
C VAL A 243 -19.22 -25.67 -10.09
N GLU A 244 -20.51 -26.02 -10.05
CA GLU A 244 -20.99 -27.39 -10.20
C GLU A 244 -21.13 -27.79 -11.67
N THR A 245 -21.58 -26.86 -12.51
CA THR A 245 -21.87 -27.13 -13.93
C THR A 245 -20.76 -26.64 -14.85
N ASP A 246 -19.83 -25.84 -14.35
CA ASP A 246 -18.78 -25.08 -15.11
C ASP A 246 -19.44 -24.14 -16.15
N GLU A 247 -20.70 -23.69 -15.92
CA GLU A 247 -21.36 -22.71 -16.78
C GLU A 247 -20.90 -21.31 -16.43
N ARG A 248 -20.55 -20.52 -17.45
CA ARG A 248 -20.05 -19.14 -17.31
C ARG A 248 -20.98 -18.18 -18.03
N THR A 249 -21.38 -17.12 -17.37
CA THR A 249 -22.25 -16.08 -17.92
C THR A 249 -21.61 -14.71 -17.73
N GLU A 250 -21.22 -14.07 -18.84
CA GLU A 250 -20.88 -12.64 -18.83
C GLU A 250 -22.18 -11.86 -18.59
N PHE A 251 -22.30 -11.21 -17.42
CA PHE A 251 -23.55 -10.55 -17.07
C PHE A 251 -23.53 -9.04 -17.26
N THR A 252 -22.36 -8.42 -17.20
CA THR A 252 -22.20 -7.01 -17.53
C THR A 252 -20.80 -6.74 -18.06
N ARG A 253 -20.67 -5.70 -18.87
CA ARG A 253 -19.41 -5.18 -19.39
C ARG A 253 -19.30 -3.71 -19.04
N THR A 254 -18.19 -3.29 -18.53
CA THR A 254 -17.95 -1.92 -18.11
C THR A 254 -16.65 -1.37 -18.70
N THR A 255 -16.58 -0.05 -18.88
CA THR A 255 -15.40 0.68 -19.29
C THR A 255 -14.96 1.59 -18.15
N GLY A 256 -13.75 1.36 -17.66
CA GLY A 256 -13.17 2.01 -16.49
C GLY A 256 -12.39 1.00 -15.68
N TRP A 257 -11.55 1.48 -14.79
CA TRP A 257 -10.82 0.58 -13.91
C TRP A 257 -11.77 -0.09 -12.91
N ILE A 258 -11.58 -1.39 -12.70
CA ILE A 258 -12.26 -2.18 -11.68
C ILE A 258 -11.24 -2.64 -10.64
N GLY A 259 -11.56 -2.46 -9.37
CA GLY A 259 -10.84 -3.03 -8.23
C GLY A 259 -11.50 -4.28 -7.68
N GLY A 260 -11.56 -4.41 -6.35
CA GLY A 260 -12.17 -5.56 -5.66
C GLY A 260 -13.63 -5.75 -6.00
N LEU A 261 -14.08 -7.01 -5.90
CA LEU A 261 -15.49 -7.40 -5.96
C LEU A 261 -15.89 -8.04 -4.63
N ASP A 262 -17.15 -7.88 -4.25
CA ASP A 262 -17.80 -8.61 -3.15
C ASP A 262 -19.28 -8.84 -3.50
N ALA A 263 -19.85 -9.97 -3.12
CA ALA A 263 -21.18 -10.36 -3.56
C ALA A 263 -22.04 -10.93 -2.43
N THR A 264 -23.35 -10.81 -2.62
CA THR A 264 -24.34 -11.40 -1.72
C THR A 264 -24.92 -12.69 -2.31
N ALA A 265 -25.45 -13.55 -1.45
CA ALA A 265 -26.06 -14.82 -1.88
C ALA A 265 -27.30 -14.66 -2.77
N ASP A 266 -27.93 -13.49 -2.77
CA ASP A 266 -29.07 -13.17 -3.65
C ASP A 266 -28.64 -12.54 -4.98
N GLY A 267 -27.32 -12.48 -5.27
CA GLY A 267 -26.78 -12.09 -6.57
C GLY A 267 -26.60 -10.59 -6.77
N ARG A 268 -26.47 -9.80 -5.71
CA ARG A 268 -25.97 -8.43 -5.83
C ARG A 268 -24.45 -8.44 -5.78
N VAL A 269 -23.81 -7.85 -6.78
CA VAL A 269 -22.35 -7.77 -6.91
C VAL A 269 -21.93 -6.32 -6.80
N ALA A 270 -21.17 -6.00 -5.75
CA ALA A 270 -20.53 -4.71 -5.58
C ALA A 270 -19.09 -4.75 -6.11
N PHE A 271 -18.62 -3.65 -6.66
CA PHE A 271 -17.24 -3.51 -7.15
C PHE A 271 -16.77 -2.05 -7.15
N GLU A 272 -15.48 -1.87 -6.96
CA GLU A 272 -14.83 -0.57 -7.14
C GLU A 272 -14.77 -0.22 -8.62
N TYR A 273 -15.03 1.06 -8.94
CA TYR A 273 -15.06 1.52 -10.31
C TYR A 273 -14.55 2.97 -10.44
N THR A 274 -13.65 3.18 -11.41
CA THR A 274 -13.23 4.51 -11.84
C THR A 274 -13.47 4.66 -13.34
N PRO A 275 -14.22 5.69 -13.80
CA PRO A 275 -14.53 5.88 -15.22
C PRO A 275 -13.28 6.02 -16.09
N GLU A 276 -13.31 5.47 -17.32
CA GLU A 276 -12.20 5.55 -18.28
C GLU A 276 -11.80 7.00 -18.60
N GLU A 277 -12.80 7.89 -18.76
CA GLU A 277 -12.56 9.29 -19.10
C GLU A 277 -11.86 10.09 -18.00
N ARG A 278 -11.84 9.54 -16.78
CA ARG A 278 -11.26 10.15 -15.58
C ARG A 278 -10.39 9.17 -14.82
N LEU A 279 -9.77 8.24 -15.50
CA LEU A 279 -9.10 7.05 -14.95
C LEU A 279 -8.19 7.30 -13.73
N THR A 280 -7.47 8.43 -13.71
CA THR A 280 -6.58 8.82 -12.62
C THR A 280 -7.03 10.08 -11.89
N LEU A 281 -7.90 10.87 -12.50
CA LEU A 281 -8.36 12.16 -12.02
C LEU A 281 -9.80 12.13 -11.48
N GLY A 282 -10.47 10.99 -11.60
CA GLY A 282 -11.83 10.78 -11.07
C GLY A 282 -11.82 10.04 -9.74
N GLN A 283 -12.90 10.21 -8.99
CA GLN A 283 -13.11 9.42 -7.77
C GLN A 283 -13.34 7.95 -8.10
N THR A 284 -12.77 7.05 -7.32
CA THR A 284 -13.17 5.64 -7.31
C THR A 284 -14.44 5.50 -6.49
N GLU A 285 -15.46 4.88 -7.06
CA GLU A 285 -16.80 4.71 -6.51
C GLU A 285 -17.11 3.24 -6.32
N LEU A 286 -18.07 2.91 -5.46
CA LEU A 286 -18.68 1.60 -5.43
C LEU A 286 -19.88 1.56 -6.38
N ARG A 287 -19.91 0.54 -7.21
CA ARG A 287 -21.09 0.16 -8.02
C ARG A 287 -21.68 -1.14 -7.50
N VAL A 288 -23.00 -1.22 -7.52
CA VAL A 288 -23.73 -2.45 -7.19
C VAL A 288 -24.57 -2.85 -8.38
N HIS A 289 -24.33 -4.04 -8.91
CA HIS A 289 -25.12 -4.67 -9.96
C HIS A 289 -26.02 -5.75 -9.36
N ASP A 290 -27.31 -5.62 -9.55
CA ASP A 290 -28.31 -6.61 -9.14
C ASP A 290 -28.58 -7.59 -10.30
N ARG A 291 -28.23 -8.85 -10.11
CA ARG A 291 -28.34 -9.91 -11.13
C ARG A 291 -29.80 -10.29 -11.46
N GLU A 292 -30.72 -10.13 -10.52
CA GLU A 292 -32.12 -10.45 -10.73
C GLU A 292 -32.83 -9.40 -11.60
N THR A 293 -32.57 -8.13 -11.31
CA THR A 293 -33.24 -7.01 -11.97
C THR A 293 -32.45 -6.43 -13.15
N GLY A 294 -31.13 -6.64 -13.20
CA GLY A 294 -30.21 -6.04 -14.16
C GLY A 294 -29.99 -4.53 -13.91
N THR A 295 -30.30 -4.03 -12.73
CA THR A 295 -30.12 -2.62 -12.37
C THR A 295 -28.74 -2.36 -11.72
N GLU A 296 -28.21 -1.16 -11.92
CA GLU A 296 -26.98 -0.69 -11.25
C GLU A 296 -27.29 0.52 -10.38
N THR A 297 -26.62 0.59 -9.22
CA THR A 297 -26.60 1.75 -8.33
C THR A 297 -25.16 2.19 -8.07
N THR A 298 -24.97 3.46 -7.69
CA THR A 298 -23.68 4.09 -7.38
C THR A 298 -23.80 4.82 -6.03
N PRO A 299 -23.91 4.07 -4.93
CA PRO A 299 -24.33 4.64 -3.64
C PRO A 299 -23.31 5.60 -3.03
N THR A 300 -22.04 5.56 -3.45
CA THR A 300 -20.97 6.40 -2.88
C THR A 300 -20.80 7.76 -3.56
N VAL A 301 -21.34 7.96 -4.77
CA VAL A 301 -21.23 9.22 -5.55
C VAL A 301 -21.54 10.48 -4.75
N PRO A 302 -22.60 10.53 -3.90
CA PRO A 302 -22.93 11.76 -3.16
C PRO A 302 -21.85 12.22 -2.17
N LEU A 303 -20.90 11.33 -1.80
CA LEU A 303 -19.85 11.64 -0.83
C LEU A 303 -18.76 12.56 -1.40
N ASP A 304 -18.52 12.52 -2.72
CA ASP A 304 -17.39 13.19 -3.37
C ASP A 304 -16.02 12.85 -2.71
N ARG A 305 -15.81 11.56 -2.46
CA ARG A 305 -14.57 11.02 -1.92
C ARG A 305 -14.22 9.74 -2.67
N THR A 306 -12.93 9.53 -2.92
CA THR A 306 -12.47 8.28 -3.52
C THR A 306 -12.53 7.15 -2.50
N VAL A 307 -13.09 6.01 -2.90
CA VAL A 307 -12.99 4.77 -2.12
C VAL A 307 -11.53 4.35 -2.06
N ASP A 308 -11.05 3.97 -0.89
CA ASP A 308 -9.68 3.54 -0.73
C ASP A 308 -9.51 2.06 -1.12
N HIS A 309 -8.92 1.83 -2.28
CA HIS A 309 -8.66 0.48 -2.82
C HIS A 309 -7.62 -0.35 -2.04
N LYS A 310 -6.96 0.23 -1.02
CA LYS A 310 -6.05 -0.52 -0.15
C LYS A 310 -6.75 -1.20 1.01
N SER A 311 -7.91 -0.70 1.42
CA SER A 311 -8.79 -1.34 2.37
C SER A 311 -10.06 -1.74 1.63
N THR A 312 -10.21 -3.03 1.38
CA THR A 312 -11.38 -3.60 0.71
C THR A 312 -12.68 -3.11 1.35
N PHE A 313 -13.72 -2.96 0.55
CA PHE A 313 -15.08 -2.77 1.07
C PHE A 313 -15.69 -4.14 1.44
N GLU A 314 -16.67 -4.14 2.31
CA GLU A 314 -17.37 -5.35 2.77
C GLU A 314 -18.88 -5.10 2.83
N TRP A 315 -19.67 -6.12 2.46
CA TRP A 315 -21.11 -6.13 2.77
C TRP A 315 -21.32 -6.30 4.28
N ASP A 316 -22.46 -5.76 4.75
CA ASP A 316 -22.94 -6.19 6.05
C ASP A 316 -23.46 -7.65 5.97
N PRO A 317 -23.54 -8.39 7.10
CA PRO A 317 -23.95 -9.78 7.10
C PRO A 317 -25.39 -10.02 6.59
N GLU A 318 -26.22 -8.98 6.54
CA GLU A 318 -27.57 -9.00 5.96
C GLU A 318 -27.56 -8.74 4.46
N GLY A 319 -26.45 -8.27 3.90
CA GLY A 319 -26.29 -7.90 2.50
C GLY A 319 -27.07 -6.64 2.11
N GLU A 320 -27.43 -5.76 3.05
CA GLU A 320 -28.24 -4.56 2.79
C GLU A 320 -27.39 -3.31 2.59
N SER A 321 -26.24 -3.24 3.26
CA SER A 321 -25.35 -2.08 3.25
C SER A 321 -23.91 -2.45 2.99
N LEU A 322 -23.18 -1.52 2.39
CA LEU A 322 -21.74 -1.59 2.17
C LEU A 322 -21.01 -0.77 3.23
N TYR A 323 -19.86 -1.29 3.67
CA TYR A 323 -18.88 -0.60 4.50
C TYR A 323 -17.61 -0.39 3.67
N PHE A 324 -17.00 0.79 3.74
CA PHE A 324 -15.82 1.15 2.96
C PHE A 324 -15.07 2.30 3.63
N THR A 325 -13.80 2.48 3.28
CA THR A 325 -13.02 3.61 3.75
C THR A 325 -12.76 4.62 2.64
N THR A 326 -12.60 5.88 3.04
CA THR A 326 -12.12 6.95 2.17
C THR A 326 -11.10 7.82 2.88
N PRO A 327 -10.15 8.41 2.14
CA PRO A 327 -9.50 9.64 2.58
C PRO A 327 -10.55 10.72 2.83
N ASP A 328 -10.44 11.44 3.92
CA ASP A 328 -11.33 12.57 4.23
C ASP A 328 -10.63 13.60 5.12
N THR A 329 -10.19 14.69 4.52
CA THR A 329 -9.66 15.89 5.22
C THR A 329 -8.58 15.52 6.25
N GLY A 330 -7.50 14.83 5.79
CA GLY A 330 -6.36 14.42 6.62
C GLY A 330 -6.62 13.27 7.57
N SER A 331 -7.74 12.60 7.44
CA SER A 331 -8.10 11.36 8.13
C SER A 331 -8.40 10.26 7.11
N LYS A 332 -8.46 9.02 7.55
CA LYS A 332 -9.02 7.92 6.79
C LYS A 332 -10.21 7.34 7.55
N VAL A 333 -11.37 7.43 6.94
CA VAL A 333 -12.68 7.31 7.60
C VAL A 333 -13.41 6.08 7.12
N LEU A 334 -14.08 5.36 8.03
CA LEU A 334 -14.99 4.27 7.72
C LEU A 334 -16.42 4.79 7.56
N TRP A 335 -17.04 4.44 6.45
CA TRP A 335 -18.40 4.78 6.07
C TRP A 335 -19.28 3.55 5.93
N THR A 336 -20.59 3.76 5.98
CA THR A 336 -21.60 2.81 5.53
C THR A 336 -22.63 3.48 4.65
N VAL A 337 -23.18 2.72 3.69
CA VAL A 337 -24.24 3.20 2.78
C VAL A 337 -25.16 2.05 2.40
N PRO A 338 -26.52 2.26 2.35
CA PRO A 338 -27.43 1.30 1.74
C PRO A 338 -27.06 1.04 0.28
N ALA A 339 -26.94 -0.22 -0.10
CA ALA A 339 -26.49 -0.62 -1.43
C ALA A 339 -27.42 -0.18 -2.56
N ASP A 340 -28.70 0.06 -2.27
CA ASP A 340 -29.68 0.58 -3.21
C ASP A 340 -29.58 2.10 -3.44
N GLY A 341 -28.68 2.80 -2.69
CA GLY A 341 -28.53 4.25 -2.78
C GLY A 341 -29.71 5.06 -2.25
N SER A 342 -30.58 4.45 -1.44
CA SER A 342 -31.78 5.12 -0.87
C SER A 342 -31.44 6.21 0.13
N GLU A 343 -30.26 6.18 0.73
CA GLU A 343 -29.72 7.16 1.68
C GLU A 343 -28.27 7.53 1.31
N GLU A 344 -27.82 8.70 1.74
CA GLU A 344 -26.41 9.14 1.58
C GLU A 344 -25.48 8.34 2.52
N PRO A 345 -24.18 8.18 2.15
CA PRO A 345 -23.19 7.57 3.03
C PRO A 345 -23.12 8.22 4.41
N THR A 346 -23.05 7.39 5.45
CA THR A 346 -22.96 7.83 6.84
C THR A 346 -21.62 7.42 7.43
N ARG A 347 -20.94 8.36 8.11
CA ARG A 347 -19.70 8.08 8.83
C ARG A 347 -19.97 7.13 9.99
N VAL A 348 -19.25 6.02 10.03
CA VAL A 348 -19.28 5.04 11.13
C VAL A 348 -18.17 5.34 12.12
N TYR A 349 -16.95 5.60 11.62
CA TYR A 349 -15.77 5.71 12.47
C TYR A 349 -14.67 6.54 11.78
N GLY A 350 -13.73 7.09 12.57
CA GLY A 350 -12.52 7.70 12.02
C GLY A 350 -12.56 9.23 12.02
N GLU A 351 -12.79 9.88 13.18
CA GLU A 351 -12.54 11.33 13.35
C GLU A 351 -11.13 11.50 13.90
N ASP A 352 -10.27 12.24 13.19
CA ASP A 352 -8.87 12.53 13.54
C ASP A 352 -7.96 11.30 13.67
N VAL A 353 -8.29 10.19 13.01
CA VAL A 353 -7.50 8.95 13.02
C VAL A 353 -7.28 8.42 11.59
N THR A 354 -6.39 7.46 11.44
CA THR A 354 -6.18 6.73 10.19
C THR A 354 -6.69 5.30 10.35
N VAL A 355 -7.84 4.99 9.72
CA VAL A 355 -8.36 3.63 9.62
C VAL A 355 -7.56 2.87 8.57
N GLU A 356 -6.72 1.93 8.98
CA GLU A 356 -5.86 1.16 8.07
C GLU A 356 -6.62 0.01 7.39
N SER A 357 -7.42 -0.71 8.17
CA SER A 357 -8.25 -1.82 7.70
C SER A 357 -9.39 -2.12 8.69
N PHE A 358 -10.39 -2.87 8.23
CA PHE A 358 -11.55 -3.21 9.06
C PHE A 358 -12.11 -4.61 8.71
N SER A 359 -13.04 -5.08 9.53
CA SER A 359 -13.86 -6.28 9.27
C SER A 359 -15.24 -6.11 9.89
N VAL A 360 -16.27 -6.32 9.08
CA VAL A 360 -17.67 -6.14 9.47
C VAL A 360 -18.23 -7.44 10.03
N GLY A 361 -18.80 -7.37 11.22
CA GLY A 361 -19.54 -8.47 11.83
C GLY A 361 -21.01 -8.12 12.05
N ARG A 362 -21.75 -9.05 12.67
CA ARG A 362 -23.19 -8.89 12.88
C ARG A 362 -23.55 -7.67 13.74
N ASP A 363 -22.80 -7.44 14.82
CA ASP A 363 -23.12 -6.39 15.81
C ASP A 363 -22.04 -5.32 15.94
N ALA A 364 -20.86 -5.57 15.38
CA ALA A 364 -19.69 -4.73 15.55
C ALA A 364 -18.78 -4.73 14.31
N VAL A 365 -17.88 -3.75 14.25
CA VAL A 365 -16.81 -3.66 13.27
C VAL A 365 -15.47 -3.66 14.02
N ALA A 366 -14.58 -4.57 13.65
CA ALA A 366 -13.19 -4.54 14.08
C ALA A 366 -12.40 -3.60 13.16
N VAL A 367 -11.56 -2.75 13.75
CA VAL A 367 -10.81 -1.73 13.02
C VAL A 367 -9.35 -1.78 13.47
N VAL A 368 -8.44 -1.73 12.52
CA VAL A 368 -7.04 -1.35 12.77
C VAL A 368 -6.91 0.13 12.48
N GLN A 369 -6.44 0.89 13.46
CA GLN A 369 -6.19 2.31 13.29
C GLN A 369 -4.83 2.71 13.86
N SER A 370 -4.24 3.75 13.28
CA SER A 370 -3.10 4.47 13.81
C SER A 370 -3.48 5.91 14.19
N GLU A 371 -2.75 6.46 15.16
CA GLU A 371 -2.89 7.84 15.64
C GLU A 371 -1.49 8.46 15.82
N TRP A 372 -1.46 9.76 16.07
CA TRP A 372 -0.19 10.49 16.28
C TRP A 372 0.65 9.93 17.45
N ASP A 373 0.04 9.28 18.44
CA ASP A 373 0.69 8.75 19.65
C ASP A 373 0.93 7.23 19.61
N HIS A 374 0.49 6.53 18.55
CA HIS A 374 0.81 5.13 18.33
C HIS A 374 0.73 4.70 16.85
N PRO A 375 1.62 3.80 16.39
CA PRO A 375 1.69 3.38 14.98
C PRO A 375 0.62 2.37 14.57
N GLY A 376 -0.24 1.91 15.47
CA GLY A 376 -1.39 1.07 15.15
C GLY A 376 -1.80 0.11 16.26
N ASP A 377 -3.13 -0.09 16.40
CA ASP A 377 -3.78 -1.05 17.29
C ASP A 377 -5.14 -1.49 16.76
N LEU A 378 -5.69 -2.56 17.37
CA LEU A 378 -7.04 -3.01 17.11
C LEU A 378 -8.05 -2.30 18.00
N PHE A 379 -9.14 -1.91 17.38
CA PHE A 379 -10.32 -1.34 18.04
C PHE A 379 -11.56 -2.11 17.60
N LEU A 380 -12.58 -2.06 18.42
CA LEU A 380 -13.91 -2.57 18.12
C LEU A 380 -14.90 -1.43 18.27
N THR A 381 -15.74 -1.22 17.26
CA THR A 381 -16.85 -0.26 17.32
C THR A 381 -18.16 -0.96 17.00
N THR A 382 -19.30 -0.39 17.43
CA THR A 382 -20.60 -0.85 16.96
C THR A 382 -20.77 -0.53 15.48
N ARG A 383 -21.68 -1.21 14.76
CA ARG A 383 -21.96 -0.97 13.33
C ARG A 383 -22.35 0.48 13.02
N GLY A 384 -22.88 1.21 13.99
CA GLY A 384 -23.21 2.64 13.86
C GLY A 384 -22.20 3.59 14.52
N GLY A 385 -21.04 3.09 14.99
CA GLY A 385 -19.97 3.93 15.54
C GLY A 385 -20.21 4.50 16.94
N ALA A 386 -21.28 4.07 17.65
CA ALA A 386 -21.71 4.73 18.89
C ALA A 386 -20.79 4.48 20.09
N GLU A 387 -20.13 3.34 20.14
CA GLU A 387 -19.23 2.94 21.23
C GLU A 387 -17.97 2.31 20.64
N THR A 388 -16.80 2.68 21.16
CA THR A 388 -15.50 2.15 20.71
C THR A 388 -14.68 1.65 21.89
N VAL A 389 -14.02 0.51 21.70
CA VAL A 389 -13.12 -0.11 22.68
C VAL A 389 -11.80 -0.46 22.00
N ARG A 390 -10.67 -0.03 22.57
CA ARG A 390 -9.32 -0.45 22.15
C ARG A 390 -9.07 -1.85 22.66
N LEU A 391 -8.86 -2.80 21.75
CA LEU A 391 -8.68 -4.23 22.05
C LEU A 391 -7.23 -4.58 22.36
N THR A 392 -6.27 -3.90 21.72
CA THR A 392 -4.84 -4.19 21.87
C THR A 392 -4.04 -2.95 22.30
N ARG A 393 -2.79 -3.19 22.73
CA ARG A 393 -1.81 -2.17 23.11
C ARG A 393 -0.42 -2.66 22.71
N LEU A 394 -0.25 -2.85 21.39
CA LEU A 394 0.89 -3.58 20.83
C LEU A 394 2.22 -2.82 21.03
N ASN A 395 2.17 -1.51 21.03
CA ASN A 395 3.34 -0.64 21.13
C ASN A 395 3.46 0.10 22.48
N ASP A 396 2.56 -0.12 23.45
CA ASP A 396 2.61 0.58 24.75
C ASP A 396 3.95 0.39 25.49
N GLY A 397 4.55 -0.80 25.39
CA GLY A 397 5.85 -1.10 26.01
C GLY A 397 6.99 -0.28 25.42
N PHE A 398 7.04 -0.18 24.11
CA PHE A 398 7.99 0.64 23.37
C PHE A 398 7.80 2.14 23.62
N LEU A 399 6.56 2.62 23.58
CA LEU A 399 6.22 4.02 23.73
C LEU A 399 6.31 4.55 25.17
N ALA A 400 6.34 3.65 26.18
CA ALA A 400 6.32 4.04 27.60
C ALA A 400 7.44 5.00 28.01
N ASP A 401 8.60 4.93 27.38
CA ASP A 401 9.76 5.78 27.66
C ASP A 401 10.21 6.64 26.48
N ARG A 402 9.47 6.65 25.38
CA ARG A 402 9.71 7.47 24.18
C ARG A 402 8.93 8.77 24.24
N ALA A 403 9.54 9.83 23.72
CA ALA A 403 8.94 11.15 23.61
C ALA A 403 8.37 11.33 22.20
N VAL A 404 7.07 11.15 22.06
CA VAL A 404 6.31 11.46 20.85
C VAL A 404 5.60 12.80 20.97
N ARG A 405 5.38 13.48 19.86
CA ARG A 405 4.74 14.80 19.82
C ARG A 405 3.48 14.73 18.98
N GLN A 406 2.46 15.45 19.41
CA GLN A 406 1.26 15.65 18.62
C GLN A 406 1.51 16.73 17.57
N PRO A 407 1.25 16.47 16.28
CA PRO A 407 1.28 17.49 15.25
C PRO A 407 0.21 18.57 15.49
N GLU A 408 0.53 19.80 15.20
CA GLU A 408 -0.42 20.91 15.15
C GLU A 408 -0.99 21.01 13.75
N GLU A 409 -2.32 20.91 13.61
CA GLU A 409 -3.00 21.15 12.35
C GLU A 409 -2.92 22.64 11.98
N VAL A 410 -2.65 22.92 10.71
CA VAL A 410 -2.61 24.26 10.14
C VAL A 410 -3.38 24.32 8.83
N TRP A 411 -4.15 25.39 8.64
CA TRP A 411 -4.80 25.70 7.38
C TRP A 411 -4.21 27.00 6.83
N PHE A 412 -3.86 27.00 5.56
CA PHE A 412 -3.31 28.19 4.90
C PHE A 412 -3.95 28.39 3.53
N GLU A 413 -3.96 29.64 3.08
CA GLU A 413 -4.48 30.00 1.76
C GLU A 413 -3.37 29.86 0.72
N SER A 414 -3.64 29.12 -0.36
CA SER A 414 -2.83 29.10 -1.58
C SER A 414 -3.70 29.56 -2.74
N GLU A 415 -3.38 30.71 -3.32
CA GLU A 415 -4.20 31.39 -4.34
C GLU A 415 -5.64 31.63 -3.83
N ARG A 416 -6.55 30.68 -4.04
CA ARG A 416 -7.97 30.76 -3.62
C ARG A 416 -8.45 29.45 -3.00
N THR A 417 -7.52 28.58 -2.66
CA THR A 417 -7.79 27.26 -2.09
C THR A 417 -7.23 27.22 -0.68
N ALA A 418 -8.02 26.76 0.28
CA ALA A 418 -7.53 26.43 1.61
C ALA A 418 -6.84 25.06 1.54
N VAL A 419 -5.62 25.00 2.01
CA VAL A 419 -4.80 23.78 2.04
C VAL A 419 -4.54 23.40 3.50
N GLN A 420 -4.74 22.12 3.81
CA GLN A 420 -4.46 21.54 5.13
C GLN A 420 -3.02 21.07 5.24
N GLY A 421 -2.42 21.28 6.39
CA GLY A 421 -1.09 20.76 6.72
C GLY A 421 -0.92 20.59 8.23
N TRP A 422 0.24 20.12 8.63
CA TRP A 422 0.60 19.85 10.02
C TRP A 422 2.04 20.26 10.30
N VAL A 423 2.26 20.70 11.52
CA VAL A 423 3.58 21.06 12.04
C VAL A 423 3.88 20.20 13.26
N LEU A 424 4.98 19.46 13.21
CA LEU A 424 5.50 18.64 14.30
C LEU A 424 6.77 19.29 14.86
N THR A 425 6.75 19.69 16.13
CA THR A 425 7.90 20.29 16.80
C THR A 425 8.77 19.23 17.50
N PRO A 426 10.06 19.49 17.73
CA PRO A 426 10.93 18.62 18.52
C PRO A 426 10.36 18.25 19.90
N PRO A 427 10.71 17.08 20.48
CA PRO A 427 10.25 16.70 21.83
C PRO A 427 10.61 17.71 22.93
N ASP A 428 11.80 18.32 22.83
CA ASP A 428 12.32 19.31 23.80
C ASP A 428 12.08 20.75 23.33
N PHE A 429 11.01 20.97 22.56
CA PHE A 429 10.70 22.27 21.95
C PHE A 429 10.61 23.40 22.97
N ASP A 430 11.36 24.48 22.69
CA ASP A 430 11.31 25.75 23.41
C ASP A 430 10.89 26.88 22.42
N PRO A 431 9.77 27.55 22.62
CA PRO A 431 9.31 28.61 21.71
C PRO A 431 10.22 29.83 21.62
N ASP A 432 11.17 29.99 22.53
CA ASP A 432 12.16 31.08 22.52
C ASP A 432 13.44 30.74 21.73
N GLU A 433 13.56 29.49 21.23
CA GLU A 433 14.65 29.04 20.36
C GLU A 433 14.19 28.91 18.89
N THR A 434 15.13 28.88 17.96
CA THR A 434 14.85 28.66 16.53
C THR A 434 15.28 27.28 16.08
N TYR A 435 14.55 26.73 15.09
CA TYR A 435 14.73 25.36 14.59
C TYR A 435 14.76 25.32 13.06
N PRO A 436 15.55 24.43 12.45
CA PRO A 436 15.50 24.17 11.03
C PRO A 436 14.17 23.46 10.66
N LEU A 437 13.69 23.68 9.43
CA LEU A 437 12.43 23.13 8.93
C LEU A 437 12.68 22.05 7.89
N VAL A 438 12.12 20.86 8.08
CA VAL A 438 12.00 19.81 7.06
C VAL A 438 10.58 19.80 6.49
N VAL A 439 10.48 19.85 5.17
CA VAL A 439 9.22 19.75 4.43
C VAL A 439 9.10 18.36 3.82
N GLU A 440 8.04 17.64 4.16
CA GLU A 440 7.72 16.31 3.68
C GLU A 440 6.59 16.35 2.64
N ILE A 441 6.85 15.90 1.42
CA ILE A 441 5.87 15.88 0.32
C ILE A 441 5.43 14.45 0.05
N HIS A 442 4.10 14.20 0.08
CA HIS A 442 3.56 12.86 -0.13
C HIS A 442 3.69 12.33 -1.56
N GLY A 443 3.57 11.02 -1.69
CA GLY A 443 3.49 10.32 -2.96
C GLY A 443 2.08 10.37 -3.57
N GLY A 444 1.86 9.64 -4.63
CA GLY A 444 0.61 9.56 -5.36
C GLY A 444 0.80 10.03 -6.80
N PRO A 445 0.29 11.21 -7.25
CA PRO A 445 -0.15 12.40 -6.51
C PRO A 445 -1.48 12.26 -5.77
N HIS A 446 -2.38 11.44 -6.27
CA HIS A 446 -3.73 11.23 -5.73
C HIS A 446 -3.67 10.35 -4.48
N SER A 447 -3.21 10.94 -3.38
CA SER A 447 -3.09 10.38 -2.04
C SER A 447 -3.27 11.51 -1.02
N GLN A 448 -3.08 11.22 0.27
CA GLN A 448 -3.01 12.26 1.30
C GLN A 448 -2.04 11.86 2.41
N TRP A 449 -1.52 12.85 3.12
CA TRP A 449 -0.93 12.68 4.44
C TRP A 449 -2.00 12.77 5.53
N THR A 450 -1.79 12.00 6.59
CA THR A 450 -2.50 12.08 7.86
C THR A 450 -1.53 12.43 8.98
N THR A 451 -1.96 12.39 10.22
CA THR A 451 -1.08 12.57 11.40
C THR A 451 -0.36 11.28 11.83
N ALA A 452 -0.69 10.16 11.19
CA ALA A 452 -0.24 8.82 11.54
C ALA A 452 0.09 8.00 10.26
N GLY A 453 -0.13 6.71 10.28
CA GLY A 453 0.15 5.82 9.17
C GLY A 453 1.62 5.42 9.06
N THR A 454 2.03 4.90 7.92
CA THR A 454 3.36 4.27 7.73
C THR A 454 4.55 5.23 7.86
N MET A 455 4.32 6.55 7.74
CA MET A 455 5.39 7.56 7.85
C MET A 455 5.53 8.13 9.27
N TRP A 456 4.70 7.70 10.22
CA TRP A 456 4.76 8.15 11.61
C TRP A 456 6.17 8.07 12.20
N HIS A 457 6.87 6.96 12.00
CA HIS A 457 8.22 6.75 12.53
C HIS A 457 9.25 7.73 11.94
N GLU A 458 9.22 7.97 10.62
CA GLU A 458 10.12 8.93 9.95
C GLU A 458 9.91 10.35 10.48
N PHE A 459 8.67 10.81 10.57
CA PHE A 459 8.35 12.16 11.05
C PHE A 459 8.76 12.37 12.52
N GLN A 460 8.46 11.40 13.39
CA GLN A 460 8.86 11.46 14.79
C GLN A 460 10.40 11.40 14.93
N THR A 461 11.09 10.63 14.09
CA THR A 461 12.57 10.56 14.09
C THR A 461 13.21 11.88 13.67
N LEU A 462 12.72 12.53 12.63
CA LEU A 462 13.21 13.84 12.19
C LEU A 462 12.95 14.91 13.24
N ALA A 463 11.75 14.93 13.84
CA ALA A 463 11.44 15.84 14.95
C ALA A 463 12.33 15.58 16.17
N ALA A 464 12.61 14.32 16.52
CA ALA A 464 13.49 13.94 17.61
C ALA A 464 14.94 14.36 17.39
N ARG A 465 15.38 14.56 16.13
CA ARG A 465 16.69 15.10 15.78
C ARG A 465 16.79 16.63 15.88
N GLY A 466 15.68 17.31 16.15
CA GLY A 466 15.66 18.76 16.37
C GLY A 466 15.11 19.56 15.19
N TYR A 467 14.54 18.91 14.17
CA TYR A 467 13.86 19.60 13.08
C TYR A 467 12.39 19.87 13.45
N VAL A 468 11.88 21.00 13.04
CA VAL A 468 10.45 21.18 12.83
C VAL A 468 10.09 20.43 11.54
N VAL A 469 9.07 19.57 11.56
CA VAL A 469 8.63 18.82 10.38
C VAL A 469 7.28 19.36 9.93
N PHE A 470 7.18 19.72 8.67
CA PHE A 470 5.95 20.21 8.05
C PHE A 470 5.53 19.34 6.88
N TRP A 471 4.28 18.99 6.81
CA TRP A 471 3.67 18.34 5.67
C TRP A 471 2.29 18.90 5.40
N SER A 472 1.81 18.78 4.16
CA SER A 472 0.50 19.28 3.74
C SER A 472 -0.13 18.39 2.68
N ASN A 473 -1.42 18.63 2.43
CA ASN A 473 -2.18 18.00 1.36
C ASN A 473 -2.50 19.05 0.28
N PRO A 474 -1.54 19.36 -0.61
CA PRO A 474 -1.73 20.33 -1.68
C PRO A 474 -2.77 19.86 -2.69
N ARG A 475 -3.18 20.73 -3.61
CA ARG A 475 -4.00 20.35 -4.76
C ARG A 475 -3.35 19.18 -5.52
N GLY A 476 -4.16 18.20 -5.90
CA GLY A 476 -3.78 16.87 -6.35
C GLY A 476 -4.08 15.79 -5.32
N SER A 477 -4.13 16.14 -4.01
CA SER A 477 -4.42 15.21 -2.93
C SER A 477 -5.87 14.73 -2.94
N THR A 478 -6.10 13.50 -2.48
CA THR A 478 -7.43 12.94 -2.22
C THR A 478 -8.00 13.45 -0.88
N GLY A 479 -9.29 13.24 -0.64
CA GLY A 479 -9.95 13.59 0.62
C GLY A 479 -10.55 14.99 0.68
N TYR A 480 -10.46 15.78 -0.40
CA TYR A 480 -10.94 17.17 -0.47
C TYR A 480 -11.93 17.40 -1.63
N GLY A 481 -12.44 16.34 -2.23
CA GLY A 481 -13.31 16.35 -3.42
C GLY A 481 -12.55 16.25 -4.74
N GLU A 482 -13.30 15.93 -5.81
CA GLU A 482 -12.72 15.69 -7.14
C GLU A 482 -12.06 16.95 -7.73
N ASP A 483 -12.63 18.13 -7.51
CA ASP A 483 -12.05 19.39 -7.99
C ASP A 483 -10.65 19.67 -7.41
N HIS A 484 -10.41 19.32 -6.14
CA HIS A 484 -9.10 19.44 -5.51
C HIS A 484 -8.11 18.41 -6.05
N MET A 485 -8.55 17.16 -6.18
CA MET A 485 -7.74 16.05 -6.68
C MET A 485 -7.32 16.28 -8.14
N SER A 486 -8.23 16.69 -9.01
CA SER A 486 -7.99 16.88 -10.44
C SER A 486 -7.34 18.23 -10.81
N ALA A 487 -7.13 19.12 -9.83
CA ALA A 487 -6.55 20.45 -10.08
C ALA A 487 -5.15 20.44 -10.74
N ILE A 488 -4.46 19.30 -10.67
CA ILE A 488 -3.13 19.08 -11.25
C ILE A 488 -3.15 18.41 -12.62
N GLU A 489 -4.32 18.31 -13.27
CA GLU A 489 -4.43 17.80 -14.62
C GLU A 489 -3.44 18.50 -15.56
N ARG A 490 -2.57 17.74 -16.23
CA ARG A 490 -1.46 18.18 -17.08
C ARG A 490 -0.40 19.04 -16.39
N ASP A 491 -0.42 19.12 -15.05
CA ASP A 491 0.49 19.97 -14.27
C ASP A 491 0.79 19.43 -12.86
N TRP A 492 1.60 18.41 -12.78
CA TRP A 492 2.06 17.91 -11.48
C TRP A 492 2.92 18.90 -10.70
N GLY A 493 3.68 19.74 -11.45
CA GLY A 493 4.76 20.56 -10.89
C GLY A 493 4.29 21.90 -10.32
N ASP A 494 3.77 22.78 -11.17
CA ASP A 494 3.60 24.20 -10.82
C ASP A 494 2.47 24.42 -9.79
N VAL A 495 1.36 23.71 -9.94
CA VAL A 495 0.20 23.82 -9.02
C VAL A 495 0.60 23.34 -7.62
N THR A 496 1.18 22.15 -7.53
CA THR A 496 1.60 21.58 -6.24
C THR A 496 2.71 22.39 -5.59
N LEU A 497 3.70 22.87 -6.37
CA LEU A 497 4.77 23.73 -5.85
C LEU A 497 4.22 25.03 -5.25
N THR A 498 3.23 25.64 -5.92
CA THR A 498 2.57 26.86 -5.41
C THR A 498 1.99 26.62 -4.03
N ASP A 499 1.29 25.51 -3.82
CA ASP A 499 0.68 25.18 -2.54
C ASP A 499 1.73 24.85 -1.46
N VAL A 500 2.76 24.08 -1.82
CA VAL A 500 3.87 23.75 -0.90
C VAL A 500 4.60 25.00 -0.43
N LEU A 501 4.91 25.93 -1.34
CA LEU A 501 5.58 27.19 -0.99
C LEU A 501 4.70 28.08 -0.12
N ALA A 502 3.38 28.16 -0.40
CA ALA A 502 2.44 28.91 0.44
C ALA A 502 2.38 28.32 1.87
N GLY A 503 2.43 27.00 2.02
CA GLY A 503 2.50 26.35 3.32
C GLY A 503 3.79 26.65 4.07
N ILE A 504 4.94 26.63 3.38
CA ILE A 504 6.23 27.02 3.95
C ILE A 504 6.19 28.46 4.43
N ASP A 505 5.65 29.38 3.62
CA ASP A 505 5.52 30.80 4.00
C ASP A 505 4.69 30.96 5.28
N ALA A 506 3.56 30.25 5.38
CA ALA A 506 2.70 30.27 6.56
C ALA A 506 3.38 29.69 7.82
N VAL A 507 4.23 28.67 7.64
CA VAL A 507 4.99 28.08 8.77
C VAL A 507 6.17 28.95 9.17
N CYS A 508 6.86 29.61 8.23
CA CYS A 508 7.96 30.53 8.48
C CYS A 508 7.50 31.85 9.16
N GLU A 509 6.20 32.16 9.18
CA GLU A 509 5.68 33.27 10.03
C GLU A 509 5.85 33.03 11.54
N ARG A 510 6.17 31.80 11.95
CA ARG A 510 6.39 31.40 13.34
C ARG A 510 7.82 31.76 13.77
N GLU A 511 7.98 32.56 14.83
CA GLU A 511 9.27 33.09 15.31
C GLU A 511 10.31 31.98 15.62
N TYR A 512 9.86 30.74 15.84
CA TYR A 512 10.72 29.60 16.13
C TYR A 512 11.22 28.85 14.89
N VAL A 513 10.79 29.18 13.68
CA VAL A 513 11.26 28.57 12.43
C VAL A 513 12.35 29.43 11.81
N ASP A 514 13.48 28.81 11.49
CA ASP A 514 14.56 29.47 10.77
C ASP A 514 14.34 29.36 9.26
N GLU A 515 13.93 30.47 8.63
CA GLU A 515 13.63 30.54 7.20
C GLU A 515 14.87 30.38 6.29
N ASP A 516 16.08 30.49 6.84
CA ASP A 516 17.35 30.29 6.15
C ASP A 516 17.82 28.81 6.21
N GLU A 517 17.13 27.95 6.97
CA GLU A 517 17.46 26.53 7.22
C GLU A 517 16.30 25.60 6.82
N LEU A 518 15.96 25.61 5.52
CA LEU A 518 14.87 24.83 4.95
C LEU A 518 15.39 23.57 4.24
N PHE A 519 14.77 22.44 4.49
CA PHE A 519 15.06 21.15 3.90
C PHE A 519 13.81 20.56 3.28
N VAL A 520 13.94 19.78 2.19
CA VAL A 520 12.80 19.14 1.51
C VAL A 520 13.08 17.69 1.18
N THR A 521 12.09 16.84 1.41
CA THR A 521 12.11 15.43 0.99
C THR A 521 10.73 14.93 0.62
N GLY A 522 10.70 13.81 -0.07
CA GLY A 522 9.49 13.10 -0.44
C GLY A 522 9.79 11.91 -1.32
N GLY A 523 8.86 10.96 -1.37
CA GLY A 523 8.98 9.74 -2.15
C GLY A 523 7.94 9.62 -3.26
N SER A 524 8.28 8.91 -4.36
CA SER A 524 7.37 8.72 -5.50
C SER A 524 7.01 10.06 -6.15
N PHE A 525 5.74 10.44 -6.21
CA PHE A 525 5.36 11.80 -6.61
C PHE A 525 6.03 12.85 -5.73
N GLY A 526 6.17 12.64 -4.40
CA GLY A 526 6.94 13.54 -3.53
C GLY A 526 8.41 13.64 -3.93
N GLY A 527 9.01 12.57 -4.47
CA GLY A 527 10.36 12.58 -5.05
C GLY A 527 10.43 13.38 -6.35
N PHE A 528 9.41 13.26 -7.21
CA PHE A 528 9.23 14.15 -8.37
C PHE A 528 9.14 15.60 -7.91
N MET A 529 8.28 15.90 -6.94
CA MET A 529 8.09 17.25 -6.43
C MET A 529 9.34 17.82 -5.74
N THR A 530 10.08 17.00 -5.00
CA THR A 530 11.39 17.42 -4.44
C THR A 530 12.35 17.85 -5.55
N ALA A 531 12.47 17.02 -6.61
CA ALA A 531 13.34 17.32 -7.75
C ALA A 531 12.83 18.51 -8.57
N TRP A 532 11.51 18.66 -8.72
CA TRP A 532 10.89 19.82 -9.35
C TRP A 532 11.16 21.09 -8.57
N THR A 533 10.96 21.06 -7.27
CA THR A 533 11.14 22.20 -6.35
C THR A 533 12.57 22.75 -6.44
N VAL A 534 13.60 21.91 -6.32
CA VAL A 534 15.00 22.39 -6.38
C VAL A 534 15.41 22.90 -7.76
N GLY A 535 14.67 22.57 -8.83
CA GLY A 535 14.83 23.14 -10.16
C GLY A 535 14.12 24.48 -10.38
N HIS A 536 13.27 24.92 -9.40
CA HIS A 536 12.43 26.13 -9.55
C HIS A 536 12.61 27.15 -8.43
N THR A 537 13.33 26.82 -7.35
CA THR A 537 13.61 27.74 -6.24
C THR A 537 14.93 27.38 -5.56
N ASP A 538 15.62 28.39 -5.03
CA ASP A 538 16.89 28.31 -4.29
C ASP A 538 16.68 28.40 -2.76
N ARG A 539 15.45 28.32 -2.27
CA ARG A 539 15.11 28.45 -0.85
C ARG A 539 15.65 27.35 0.05
N PHE A 540 15.98 26.19 -0.49
CA PHE A 540 16.32 25.01 0.30
C PHE A 540 17.82 24.83 0.48
N THR A 541 18.23 24.61 1.72
CA THR A 541 19.62 24.34 2.13
C THR A 541 20.09 22.97 1.60
N ALA A 542 19.24 21.95 1.66
CA ALA A 542 19.47 20.64 1.03
C ALA A 542 18.16 19.90 0.77
N ALA A 543 18.23 18.89 -0.10
CA ALA A 543 17.09 18.08 -0.51
C ALA A 543 17.40 16.58 -0.55
N VAL A 544 16.40 15.74 -0.30
CA VAL A 544 16.47 14.28 -0.50
C VAL A 544 15.31 13.82 -1.36
N SER A 545 15.56 13.48 -2.61
CA SER A 545 14.54 12.98 -3.54
C SER A 545 14.56 11.45 -3.56
N GLN A 546 13.43 10.83 -3.20
CA GLN A 546 13.35 9.40 -3.01
C GLN A 546 12.44 8.77 -4.07
N ARG A 547 12.90 7.71 -4.78
CA ARG A 547 12.12 6.92 -5.75
C ARG A 547 11.17 7.76 -6.60
N GLY A 548 11.68 8.89 -7.15
CA GLY A 548 10.88 9.85 -7.89
C GLY A 548 10.73 9.51 -9.37
N VAL A 549 9.83 10.22 -10.04
CA VAL A 549 9.72 10.28 -11.50
C VAL A 549 10.48 11.51 -12.00
N TYR A 550 11.61 11.31 -12.66
CA TYR A 550 12.47 12.44 -13.05
C TYR A 550 12.39 12.80 -14.53
N ASP A 551 12.02 11.83 -15.38
CA ASP A 551 11.79 11.97 -16.81
C ASP A 551 10.50 11.26 -17.18
N LEU A 552 9.47 12.01 -17.56
CA LEU A 552 8.13 11.46 -17.84
C LEU A 552 8.13 10.50 -19.04
N ALA A 553 8.92 10.78 -20.07
CA ALA A 553 9.03 9.88 -21.23
C ALA A 553 9.79 8.60 -20.88
N GLY A 554 10.87 8.70 -20.11
CA GLY A 554 11.61 7.55 -19.59
C GLY A 554 10.77 6.70 -18.63
N PHE A 555 9.97 7.33 -17.78
CA PHE A 555 9.01 6.68 -16.91
C PHE A 555 7.98 5.89 -17.70
N TYR A 556 7.29 6.52 -18.67
CA TYR A 556 6.28 5.87 -19.52
C TYR A 556 6.79 4.59 -20.17
N GLY A 557 8.02 4.63 -20.70
CA GLY A 557 8.62 3.49 -21.41
C GLY A 557 9.16 2.36 -20.53
N SER A 558 9.14 2.51 -19.21
CA SER A 558 9.77 1.55 -18.28
C SER A 558 8.98 1.25 -17.02
N THR A 559 7.85 1.90 -16.78
CA THR A 559 6.98 1.68 -15.61
C THR A 559 6.01 0.50 -15.83
N ASP A 560 5.50 -0.06 -14.74
CA ASP A 560 4.35 -0.96 -14.71
C ASP A 560 3.00 -0.20 -14.68
N ALA A 561 3.02 1.15 -14.64
CA ALA A 561 1.86 2.01 -14.46
C ALA A 561 1.78 3.14 -15.52
N PHE A 562 2.02 2.83 -16.80
CA PHE A 562 2.04 3.84 -17.86
C PHE A 562 0.70 4.58 -18.03
N LYS A 563 -0.43 3.95 -17.69
CA LYS A 563 -1.76 4.56 -17.69
C LYS A 563 -1.89 5.76 -16.75
N LEU A 564 -1.06 5.84 -15.70
CA LEU A 564 -1.01 7.01 -14.81
C LEU A 564 -0.63 8.28 -15.60
N LEU A 565 0.37 8.17 -16.49
CA LEU A 565 0.78 9.32 -17.31
C LEU A 565 -0.30 9.66 -18.34
N GLU A 566 -0.89 8.67 -18.97
CA GLU A 566 -1.98 8.91 -19.93
C GLU A 566 -3.19 9.59 -19.28
N GLY A 567 -3.57 9.14 -18.08
CA GLY A 567 -4.69 9.70 -17.31
C GLY A 567 -4.41 11.15 -16.88
N ASP A 568 -3.28 11.39 -16.21
CA ASP A 568 -2.98 12.71 -15.64
C ASP A 568 -2.57 13.75 -16.69
N PHE A 569 -1.85 13.35 -17.72
CA PHE A 569 -1.36 14.28 -18.75
C PHE A 569 -2.18 14.27 -20.05
N GLY A 570 -3.04 13.28 -20.26
CA GLY A 570 -3.88 13.17 -21.45
C GLY A 570 -3.08 13.07 -22.75
N THR A 571 -1.85 12.51 -22.70
CA THR A 571 -0.95 12.43 -23.86
C THR A 571 0.09 11.31 -23.70
N THR A 572 0.80 11.02 -24.78
CA THR A 572 1.89 10.06 -24.82
C THR A 572 3.21 10.73 -25.25
N PRO A 573 4.38 10.08 -25.01
CA PRO A 573 5.67 10.61 -25.44
C PRO A 573 5.82 10.83 -26.95
N TRP A 574 5.01 10.18 -27.74
CA TRP A 574 5.04 10.35 -29.22
C TRP A 574 4.18 11.52 -29.68
N GLU A 575 3.13 11.88 -28.95
CA GLU A 575 2.21 12.96 -29.32
C GLU A 575 2.73 14.33 -28.90
N GLU A 576 3.19 14.45 -27.63
CA GLU A 576 3.65 15.74 -27.09
C GLU A 576 5.03 15.62 -26.39
N PRO A 577 6.11 15.21 -27.08
CA PRO A 577 7.42 14.96 -26.45
C PRO A 577 8.03 16.22 -25.80
N GLU A 578 7.85 17.39 -26.41
CA GLU A 578 8.39 18.65 -25.86
C GLU A 578 7.63 19.11 -24.61
N PHE A 579 6.34 18.82 -24.55
CA PHE A 579 5.51 19.10 -23.38
C PHE A 579 5.95 18.25 -22.19
N LEU A 580 6.04 16.92 -22.37
CA LEU A 580 6.47 16.00 -21.32
C LEU A 580 7.92 16.29 -20.84
N TRP A 581 8.82 16.64 -21.78
CA TRP A 581 10.17 17.06 -21.39
C TRP A 581 10.16 18.28 -20.46
N LYS A 582 9.38 19.32 -20.80
CA LYS A 582 9.28 20.55 -19.99
C LYS A 582 8.62 20.31 -18.62
N ARG A 583 7.80 19.28 -18.50
CA ARG A 583 7.16 18.85 -17.25
C ARG A 583 8.00 17.84 -16.46
N SER A 584 9.18 17.48 -16.96
CA SER A 584 10.10 16.54 -16.31
C SER A 584 11.16 17.28 -15.50
N PRO A 585 11.43 16.89 -14.23
CA PRO A 585 12.47 17.51 -13.41
C PRO A 585 13.85 17.55 -14.06
N VAL A 586 14.22 16.55 -14.86
CA VAL A 586 15.51 16.51 -15.57
C VAL A 586 15.72 17.68 -16.53
N ALA A 587 14.66 18.29 -17.03
CA ALA A 587 14.75 19.46 -17.92
C ALA A 587 15.25 20.71 -17.18
N HIS A 588 15.08 20.76 -15.86
CA HIS A 588 15.41 21.90 -14.99
C HIS A 588 16.69 21.70 -14.19
N VAL A 589 17.41 20.59 -14.39
CA VAL A 589 18.72 20.33 -13.75
C VAL A 589 19.73 21.47 -13.92
N PRO A 590 19.80 22.20 -15.06
CA PRO A 590 20.70 23.34 -15.19
C PRO A 590 20.47 24.47 -14.19
N ASP A 591 19.29 24.55 -13.60
CA ASP A 591 18.86 25.60 -12.66
C ASP A 591 19.00 25.14 -11.18
N VAL A 592 19.39 23.88 -10.94
CA VAL A 592 19.56 23.34 -9.57
C VAL A 592 20.85 23.79 -8.96
N GLU A 593 20.78 24.47 -7.81
CA GLU A 593 21.92 24.83 -6.96
C GLU A 593 21.91 24.05 -5.63
N THR A 594 20.75 23.59 -5.16
CA THR A 594 20.54 22.90 -3.89
C THR A 594 21.22 21.53 -3.85
N PRO A 595 22.09 21.27 -2.84
CA PRO A 595 22.64 19.92 -2.59
C PRO A 595 21.54 18.86 -2.50
N THR A 596 21.58 17.86 -3.37
CA THR A 596 20.46 16.91 -3.51
C THR A 596 20.93 15.46 -3.45
N LEU A 597 20.47 14.71 -2.44
CA LEU A 597 20.60 13.26 -2.35
C LEU A 597 19.48 12.59 -3.18
N VAL A 598 19.86 11.61 -3.99
CA VAL A 598 18.90 10.76 -4.75
C VAL A 598 18.90 9.37 -4.14
N VAL A 599 17.75 8.90 -3.71
CA VAL A 599 17.55 7.57 -3.11
C VAL A 599 16.63 6.75 -3.98
N HIS A 600 17.02 5.51 -4.34
CA HIS A 600 16.22 4.65 -5.21
C HIS A 600 16.44 3.16 -4.95
N SER A 601 15.44 2.35 -5.26
CA SER A 601 15.48 0.89 -5.15
C SER A 601 15.86 0.24 -6.49
N ASP A 602 16.52 -0.92 -6.44
CA ASP A 602 17.01 -1.60 -7.67
C ASP A 602 15.90 -2.28 -8.45
N GLN A 603 14.87 -2.77 -7.76
CA GLN A 603 13.73 -3.51 -8.32
C GLN A 603 12.44 -2.67 -8.33
N ASP A 604 12.55 -1.34 -8.34
CA ASP A 604 11.41 -0.45 -8.47
C ASP A 604 10.94 -0.39 -9.92
N TYR A 605 9.87 -1.11 -10.22
CA TYR A 605 9.24 -1.08 -11.54
C TYR A 605 8.04 -0.12 -11.62
N ARG A 606 7.64 0.49 -10.49
CA ARG A 606 6.66 1.57 -10.45
C ARG A 606 7.26 2.90 -10.93
N THR A 607 8.39 3.29 -10.35
CA THR A 607 9.18 4.47 -10.78
C THR A 607 10.60 4.02 -11.10
N PRO A 608 10.83 3.50 -12.32
CA PRO A 608 12.07 2.81 -12.64
C PRO A 608 13.33 3.66 -12.49
N ALA A 609 14.37 3.07 -11.93
CA ALA A 609 15.60 3.72 -11.51
C ALA A 609 16.40 4.41 -12.64
N ASN A 610 16.16 4.07 -13.91
CA ASN A 610 16.79 4.72 -15.06
C ASN A 610 16.57 6.24 -15.08
N THR A 611 15.42 6.72 -14.63
CA THR A 611 15.12 8.17 -14.59
C THR A 611 15.88 8.85 -13.43
N ALA A 612 16.06 8.16 -12.30
CA ALA A 612 16.89 8.63 -11.19
C ALA A 612 18.38 8.74 -11.56
N GLU A 613 18.89 7.75 -12.31
CA GLU A 613 20.28 7.77 -12.84
C GLU A 613 20.50 8.95 -13.77
N LEU A 614 19.52 9.29 -14.62
CA LEU A 614 19.59 10.46 -15.50
C LEU A 614 19.64 11.76 -14.70
N PHE A 615 18.77 11.91 -13.70
CA PHE A 615 18.72 13.09 -12.82
C PHE A 615 20.05 13.25 -12.05
N TYR A 616 20.51 12.19 -11.39
CA TYR A 616 21.79 12.17 -10.68
C TYR A 616 22.97 12.55 -11.59
N LEU A 617 23.06 11.97 -12.80
CA LEU A 617 24.12 12.31 -13.76
C LEU A 617 24.05 13.78 -14.16
N GLY A 618 22.84 14.30 -14.34
CA GLY A 618 22.60 15.71 -14.64
C GLY A 618 23.16 16.61 -13.54
N LEU A 619 22.80 16.37 -12.27
CA LEU A 619 23.30 17.11 -11.11
C LEU A 619 24.85 17.09 -11.02
N LYS A 620 25.45 15.89 -11.19
CA LYS A 620 26.94 15.77 -11.23
C LYS A 620 27.56 16.59 -12.36
N LYS A 621 26.95 16.62 -13.54
CA LYS A 621 27.46 17.38 -14.71
C LYS A 621 27.39 18.89 -14.48
N HIS A 622 26.43 19.35 -13.71
CA HIS A 622 26.24 20.76 -13.38
C HIS A 622 26.98 21.18 -12.09
N GLY A 623 27.68 20.25 -11.43
CA GLY A 623 28.54 20.55 -10.27
C GLY A 623 27.78 20.66 -8.95
N VAL A 624 26.53 20.18 -8.92
CA VAL A 624 25.73 20.13 -7.70
C VAL A 624 26.26 19.03 -6.79
N ASP A 625 26.36 19.32 -5.50
CA ASP A 625 26.66 18.31 -4.48
C ASP A 625 25.55 17.27 -4.46
N THR A 626 25.86 16.03 -4.84
CA THR A 626 24.87 14.97 -4.94
C THR A 626 25.47 13.58 -4.78
N ARG A 627 24.67 12.65 -4.31
CA ARG A 627 24.93 11.20 -4.28
C ARG A 627 23.71 10.46 -4.78
N LEU A 628 23.92 9.24 -5.28
CA LEU A 628 22.87 8.26 -5.59
C LEU A 628 23.05 7.07 -4.65
N VAL A 629 22.04 6.80 -3.83
CA VAL A 629 21.96 5.61 -2.99
C VAL A 629 21.01 4.62 -3.65
N ARG A 630 21.46 3.37 -3.82
CA ARG A 630 20.69 2.28 -4.42
C ARG A 630 20.50 1.18 -3.40
N TYR A 631 19.24 0.78 -3.18
CA TYR A 631 18.89 -0.33 -2.29
C TYR A 631 18.66 -1.61 -3.12
N PRO A 632 19.53 -2.63 -2.96
CA PRO A 632 19.34 -3.91 -3.64
C PRO A 632 18.12 -4.65 -3.07
N ARG A 633 17.49 -5.50 -3.89
CA ARG A 633 16.32 -6.32 -3.53
C ARG A 633 15.03 -5.54 -3.24
N GLU A 634 15.09 -4.22 -3.13
CA GLU A 634 13.97 -3.37 -2.81
C GLU A 634 13.18 -2.91 -4.02
N GLY A 635 11.87 -2.77 -3.81
CA GLY A 635 10.93 -2.21 -4.76
C GLY A 635 10.48 -0.79 -4.38
N HIS A 636 9.33 -0.40 -4.92
CA HIS A 636 8.74 0.92 -4.67
C HIS A 636 8.32 1.12 -3.20
N GLU A 637 8.04 0.03 -2.49
CA GLU A 637 7.50 0.05 -1.13
C GLU A 637 8.59 0.08 -0.03
N LEU A 638 9.86 0.27 -0.36
CA LEU A 638 10.98 0.30 0.60
C LEU A 638 10.67 1.01 1.92
N SER A 639 10.07 2.21 1.87
CA SER A 639 9.79 3.01 3.08
C SER A 639 8.64 2.46 3.95
N ARG A 640 7.89 1.47 3.46
CA ARG A 640 6.68 0.93 4.11
C ARG A 640 6.80 -0.55 4.48
N SER A 641 7.47 -1.33 3.63
CA SER A 641 7.55 -2.78 3.77
C SER A 641 8.88 -3.36 3.29
N GLY A 642 9.92 -2.53 3.14
CA GLY A 642 11.27 -2.98 2.81
C GLY A 642 11.91 -3.78 3.96
N GLU A 643 13.09 -4.33 3.69
CA GLU A 643 13.92 -4.96 4.71
C GLU A 643 14.14 -3.98 5.87
N PRO A 644 13.96 -4.40 7.13
CA PRO A 644 14.04 -3.49 8.28
C PRO A 644 15.32 -2.66 8.32
N GLY A 645 16.46 -3.28 8.04
CA GLY A 645 17.74 -2.60 7.95
C GLY A 645 17.78 -1.51 6.88
N HIS A 646 17.15 -1.74 5.72
CA HIS A 646 17.06 -0.74 4.66
C HIS A 646 16.13 0.42 5.03
N VAL A 647 15.03 0.16 5.74
CA VAL A 647 14.14 1.22 6.24
C VAL A 647 14.90 2.12 7.21
N VAL A 648 15.63 1.53 8.17
CA VAL A 648 16.46 2.26 9.15
C VAL A 648 17.57 3.06 8.44
N ASP A 649 18.36 2.42 7.57
CA ASP A 649 19.47 3.07 6.83
C ASP A 649 18.94 4.25 5.99
N ARG A 650 17.77 4.11 5.37
CA ARG A 650 17.14 5.19 4.59
C ARG A 650 16.85 6.42 5.44
N ILE A 651 16.21 6.26 6.59
CA ILE A 651 15.88 7.37 7.50
C ILE A 651 17.16 8.02 8.02
N GLU A 652 18.17 7.21 8.41
CA GLU A 652 19.47 7.73 8.85
C GLU A 652 20.19 8.53 7.75
N ARG A 653 20.09 8.10 6.47
CA ARG A 653 20.70 8.84 5.35
C ARG A 653 20.00 10.15 5.07
N ILE A 654 18.67 10.19 5.18
CA ILE A 654 17.91 11.44 5.06
C ILE A 654 18.39 12.43 6.12
N ALA A 655 18.31 12.03 7.39
CA ALA A 655 18.70 12.86 8.51
C ALA A 655 20.20 13.27 8.42
N ARG A 656 21.08 12.33 8.11
CA ARG A 656 22.52 12.59 7.96
C ARG A 656 22.86 13.53 6.81
N TRP A 657 22.08 13.49 5.71
CA TRP A 657 22.22 14.44 4.61
C TRP A 657 21.90 15.85 5.06
N PHE A 658 20.76 16.03 5.74
CA PHE A 658 20.35 17.33 6.27
C PHE A 658 21.32 17.86 7.33
N ASP A 659 21.73 17.04 8.30
CA ASP A 659 22.72 17.40 9.32
C ASP A 659 24.03 17.93 8.72
N GLY A 660 24.43 17.39 7.55
CA GLY A 660 25.66 17.79 6.86
C GLY A 660 25.63 19.18 6.24
N TYR A 661 24.45 19.75 6.02
CA TYR A 661 24.26 21.07 5.45
C TYR A 661 23.63 22.06 6.44
N SER A 662 23.14 21.58 7.58
CA SER A 662 22.53 22.43 8.61
C SER A 662 23.57 23.14 9.46
N SER A 663 23.36 24.43 9.73
CA SER A 663 24.17 25.20 10.66
C SER A 663 23.94 24.81 12.14
N TYR A 664 22.86 24.06 12.41
CA TYR A 664 22.51 23.55 13.74
C TYR A 664 23.27 22.27 14.11
N CYS A 665 23.97 21.64 13.17
CA CYS A 665 24.68 20.39 13.36
C CYS A 665 26.18 20.56 13.08
N ASP A 666 27.04 20.00 13.93
CA ASP A 666 28.51 19.95 13.69
C ASP A 666 28.84 18.66 12.92
N ALA A 667 28.32 18.55 11.69
CA ALA A 667 28.50 17.40 10.81
C ALA A 667 28.94 17.86 9.40
N PRO A 668 30.00 17.30 8.79
CA PRO A 668 30.38 17.66 7.43
C PRO A 668 29.37 17.08 6.42
N PRO A 669 29.22 17.66 5.21
CA PRO A 669 28.43 17.05 4.14
C PRO A 669 28.78 15.58 3.86
N ALA A 670 27.80 14.72 3.70
CA ALA A 670 27.98 13.27 3.49
C ALA A 670 28.34 12.94 2.02
N LEU A 671 29.39 13.59 1.49
CA LEU A 671 29.84 13.44 0.10
C LEU A 671 30.89 12.33 -0.09
N GLU A 672 31.58 11.94 0.97
CA GLU A 672 32.62 10.91 0.96
C GLU A 672 32.05 9.63 1.56
N ARG A 673 32.30 8.48 0.91
CA ARG A 673 31.79 7.18 1.34
C ARG A 673 32.21 6.81 2.78
N GLU A 674 33.43 7.15 3.15
CA GLU A 674 34.00 6.86 4.48
C GLU A 674 33.37 7.67 5.64
N ARG A 675 32.51 8.65 5.29
CA ARG A 675 31.83 9.50 6.26
C ARG A 675 30.34 9.24 6.33
N ASP A 676 29.86 8.26 5.56
CA ASP A 676 28.45 7.87 5.63
C ASP A 676 28.15 7.24 6.99
N ALA A 677 27.17 7.77 7.69
CA ALA A 677 26.51 7.07 8.77
C ALA A 677 25.40 6.23 8.14
N GLY A 678 25.37 4.97 8.30
CA GLY A 678 24.37 4.06 7.80
C GLY A 678 24.83 2.63 8.01
N LEU A 679 23.93 1.67 8.01
CA LEU A 679 24.20 0.26 8.28
C LEU A 679 25.23 -0.32 7.30
N SER A 680 25.20 0.09 6.04
CA SER A 680 26.13 -0.36 5.00
C SER A 680 27.59 0.11 5.23
N SER A 681 27.82 1.12 6.06
CA SER A 681 29.18 1.57 6.42
C SER A 681 29.73 0.87 7.66
N ALA A 682 28.86 0.35 8.53
CA ALA A 682 29.26 -0.43 9.71
C ALA A 682 29.70 -1.85 9.33
N ALA A 683 29.00 -2.51 8.40
CA ALA A 683 29.32 -3.86 7.95
C ALA A 683 30.68 -3.98 7.23
N THR A 684 31.16 -2.92 6.57
CA THR A 684 32.46 -2.95 5.88
C THR A 684 33.66 -2.67 6.79
N ALA A 685 33.46 -2.19 8.02
CA ALA A 685 34.53 -1.94 8.97
C ALA A 685 34.98 -3.24 9.69
N ASP A 686 34.06 -4.16 9.92
CA ASP A 686 34.37 -5.44 10.60
C ASP A 686 35.05 -6.47 9.67
N GLU A 687 34.81 -6.40 8.35
CA GLU A 687 35.48 -7.29 7.36
C GLU A 687 36.92 -6.87 7.03
N ALA A 688 37.37 -5.69 7.42
CA ALA A 688 38.74 -5.21 7.14
C ALA A 688 39.73 -5.60 8.24
N ASP A 689 39.30 -6.15 9.38
CA ASP A 689 40.13 -6.57 10.52
C ASP A 689 40.24 -8.11 10.68
N GLU A 690 39.67 -8.93 9.74
CA GLU A 690 39.97 -10.36 9.58
C GLU A 690 40.84 -10.61 8.32
#